data_a95d7f7c1ea6f57d89e2688cc6d8cb9b
#
_entry.id   a95d7f7c1ea6f57d89e2688cc6d8cb9b
#
_cell.length_a   1.000
_cell.length_b   1.000
_cell.length_c   1.000
_cell.angle_alpha   90.00
_cell.angle_beta   90.00
_cell.angle_gamma   90.00
#
_symmetry.space_group_name_H-M   'P 1'
#
loop_
_entity.id
_entity.type
_entity.pdbx_description
1 polymer ?
#
loop_
_entity_poly.entity_id
_entity_poly.type
_entity_poly.pdbx_seq_one_letter_code
_entity_poly.pdbx_strand_id
1 'polypeptide(L)'
;MTQLPMTLKKNNMKTIFNLTGWVLALCLVPGWINAQEVVTGFNHSVTPPSKSREAASLTLPFLEDFSGSKVYPDDTRWTDFNVFVNSGFPLNPVTRNAATFDVLDAQGRVYDYAISNPFIAEYLTSSTIRLDSIFSPEPHVLTPADSIYLSFFYQPQGNGNAPEAQDSLVLEFGTINGLDTIWHHVWSTPGQTLAQFLAENNGAYFKQVMIAITDTAYFKPNFRFRFYNYASIANNAQPTSRGNEDNWSIDFIYLDRGRSIANPSYPKVSIIGEGPSFLNKYRSMPYKHYRANPTACIAEKYGLTISNLDDKEHELTHYYTVDQVNGDQHYEHQSHNPFYLEPRTYCQTDSASVAQLFAMNYDCDSASFVIRQYIYDSTNMPPLADSLVYTQGFYNYFAYDDGIPELGFGVEPSPGGAFAVKFELNELDTLRGVQILFNHTLNDANNQYFDIVVWRDNNGRPGDELYRLSNRKPIWDDQIYKFAYYQFDRRIRLNGVFYIGIVQQGSGLLNVGFDASNDNKQYNFINVTGSWQQSSKNGSIMLRPVVGANYYIGLDEIGDNNTVVYPNPASSTLHITGIDRGSSITVYDITGRQVMTNSFADEINVSHLRDGLYLLNITTDEGEVVIKKFMVRK
;
A
#
# COMPACT_ATOMS: atom_id res chain seq x y z
N MET A 1 61.16 -26.13 51.27
CA MET A 1 61.92 -27.35 51.03
C MET A 1 61.65 -27.74 49.59
N THR A 2 62.60 -27.51 48.87
CA THR A 2 63.63 -28.09 47.99
C THR A 2 63.14 -28.09 46.55
N GLN A 3 63.62 -27.13 45.79
CA GLN A 3 64.79 -27.12 44.90
C GLN A 3 64.63 -27.89 43.59
N LEU A 4 64.76 -27.13 42.51
CA LEU A 4 65.22 -27.37 41.16
C LEU A 4 66.39 -28.39 41.04
N PRO A 5 66.84 -28.94 39.88
CA PRO A 5 67.30 -28.11 38.76
C PRO A 5 67.12 -28.66 37.32
N MET A 6 67.21 -27.68 36.39
CA MET A 6 67.78 -27.69 35.02
C MET A 6 68.57 -28.89 34.51
N THR A 7 68.45 -29.21 33.24
CA THR A 7 69.60 -29.29 32.33
C THR A 7 69.22 -29.09 30.84
N LEU A 8 69.92 -28.16 30.23
CA LEU A 8 70.04 -27.92 28.77
C LEU A 8 70.87 -29.05 28.14
N LYS A 9 70.53 -29.41 26.89
CA LYS A 9 71.56 -29.85 25.92
C LYS A 9 71.24 -29.29 24.53
N LYS A 10 72.13 -28.41 24.08
CA LYS A 10 72.36 -28.03 22.69
C LYS A 10 72.90 -29.23 21.93
N ASN A 11 72.54 -29.42 20.67
CA ASN A 11 73.50 -29.68 19.61
C ASN A 11 73.01 -29.26 18.24
N ASN A 12 73.96 -28.70 17.55
CA ASN A 12 73.94 -27.98 16.31
C ASN A 12 73.79 -28.81 15.05
N MET A 13 73.30 -28.10 14.02
CA MET A 13 73.81 -28.00 12.63
C MET A 13 73.52 -29.16 11.65
N LYS A 14 72.79 -28.88 10.61
CA LYS A 14 73.35 -28.56 9.28
C LYS A 14 72.25 -28.16 8.29
N THR A 15 72.50 -27.04 7.70
CA THR A 15 71.89 -26.42 6.54
C THR A 15 71.86 -27.36 5.35
N ILE A 16 70.70 -27.52 4.71
CA ILE A 16 70.57 -27.78 3.29
C ILE A 16 69.47 -26.88 2.75
N PHE A 17 69.84 -25.91 1.93
CA PHE A 17 68.96 -25.15 1.08
C PHE A 17 68.30 -26.09 0.07
N ASN A 18 66.98 -26.15 0.06
CA ASN A 18 66.21 -26.52 -1.11
C ASN A 18 65.18 -25.40 -1.37
N LEU A 19 65.49 -24.61 -2.39
CA LEU A 19 64.57 -23.69 -3.04
C LEU A 19 63.53 -24.52 -3.76
N THR A 20 62.40 -24.79 -3.14
CA THR A 20 61.17 -25.17 -3.84
C THR A 20 60.22 -24.04 -3.70
N GLY A 21 59.92 -23.41 -4.85
CA GLY A 21 59.03 -22.31 -4.95
C GLY A 21 57.63 -22.61 -4.36
N TRP A 22 57.26 -21.87 -3.38
CA TRP A 22 55.85 -21.71 -3.02
C TRP A 22 55.23 -20.83 -4.11
N VAL A 23 54.65 -21.47 -5.11
CA VAL A 23 53.61 -20.87 -5.92
C VAL A 23 52.46 -20.59 -4.92
N LEU A 24 52.33 -19.31 -4.55
CA LEU A 24 51.10 -18.81 -3.98
C LEU A 24 50.04 -19.01 -5.04
N ALA A 25 49.33 -20.12 -5.01
CA ALA A 25 48.02 -20.23 -5.63
C ALA A 25 47.15 -19.24 -4.85
N LEU A 26 47.07 -17.97 -5.31
CA LEU A 26 45.92 -17.14 -5.08
C LEU A 26 44.74 -17.95 -5.64
N CYS A 27 44.07 -18.70 -4.81
CA CYS A 27 42.68 -19.04 -5.05
C CYS A 27 41.95 -17.73 -5.12
N LEU A 28 41.82 -17.21 -6.33
CA LEU A 28 40.68 -16.39 -6.71
C LEU A 28 39.48 -17.28 -6.39
N VAL A 29 38.98 -17.17 -5.17
CA VAL A 29 37.59 -17.52 -4.87
C VAL A 29 36.84 -16.54 -5.75
N PRO A 30 36.20 -16.98 -6.85
CA PRO A 30 35.23 -16.11 -7.48
C PRO A 30 34.28 -15.79 -6.34
N GLY A 31 34.15 -14.53 -5.99
CA GLY A 31 33.06 -14.13 -5.10
C GLY A 31 31.81 -14.72 -5.74
N TRP A 32 31.28 -15.74 -5.13
CA TRP A 32 30.01 -16.31 -5.54
C TRP A 32 29.03 -15.17 -5.30
N ILE A 33 28.70 -14.43 -6.35
CA ILE A 33 27.51 -13.60 -6.34
C ILE A 33 26.41 -14.61 -6.13
N ASN A 34 25.97 -14.75 -4.88
CA ASN A 34 24.85 -15.60 -4.55
C ASN A 34 23.65 -15.00 -5.27
N ALA A 35 23.21 -15.70 -6.29
CA ALA A 35 21.95 -15.41 -6.95
C ALA A 35 20.85 -15.46 -5.88
N GLN A 36 20.12 -14.35 -5.68
CA GLN A 36 19.16 -14.20 -4.60
C GLN A 36 17.94 -13.39 -5.02
N GLU A 37 16.90 -13.55 -4.26
CA GLU A 37 15.75 -12.63 -4.28
C GLU A 37 16.11 -11.34 -3.54
N VAL A 38 15.68 -10.22 -4.10
CA VAL A 38 15.96 -8.89 -3.58
C VAL A 38 14.65 -8.17 -3.33
N VAL A 39 14.56 -7.54 -2.18
CA VAL A 39 13.49 -6.60 -1.83
C VAL A 39 14.08 -5.19 -1.80
N THR A 40 13.40 -4.23 -2.38
CA THR A 40 13.86 -2.86 -2.59
C THR A 40 12.79 -1.87 -2.18
N GLY A 41 13.09 -0.57 -2.20
CA GLY A 41 12.08 0.47 -2.15
C GLY A 41 11.14 0.43 -3.37
N PHE A 42 9.97 1.01 -3.24
CA PHE A 42 8.96 1.11 -4.31
C PHE A 42 8.55 2.57 -4.51
N ASN A 43 8.66 3.06 -5.75
CA ASN A 43 8.18 4.38 -6.13
C ASN A 43 6.75 4.28 -6.64
N HIS A 44 5.94 5.28 -6.33
CA HIS A 44 4.62 5.40 -6.91
C HIS A 44 4.59 6.57 -7.89
N SER A 45 3.87 6.45 -9.00
CA SER A 45 3.64 7.55 -9.92
C SER A 45 2.25 8.09 -9.71
N VAL A 46 2.14 9.39 -9.43
CA VAL A 46 0.85 10.02 -9.16
C VAL A 46 0.90 11.50 -9.50
N THR A 47 -0.24 12.07 -9.91
CA THR A 47 -0.37 13.51 -10.14
C THR A 47 -0.90 14.16 -8.86
N PRO A 48 -0.11 15.04 -8.19
CA PRO A 48 -0.57 15.70 -6.99
C PRO A 48 -1.77 16.62 -7.26
N PRO A 49 -2.66 16.80 -6.27
CA PRO A 49 -3.77 17.73 -6.39
C PRO A 49 -3.27 19.15 -6.58
N SER A 50 -4.01 19.96 -7.30
CA SER A 50 -3.76 21.40 -7.32
C SER A 50 -4.07 21.99 -5.94
N LYS A 51 -3.17 22.83 -5.40
CA LYS A 51 -3.43 23.52 -4.13
C LYS A 51 -4.77 24.24 -4.19
N SER A 52 -5.63 23.97 -3.23
CA SER A 52 -6.85 24.74 -3.02
C SER A 52 -6.50 26.15 -2.47
N ARG A 53 -7.48 27.03 -2.39
CA ARG A 53 -7.32 28.37 -1.80
C ARG A 53 -6.73 28.29 -0.40
N GLU A 54 -6.01 29.35 0.00
CA GLU A 54 -5.59 29.53 1.41
C GLU A 54 -6.75 29.22 2.36
N ALA A 55 -6.56 28.19 3.18
CA ALA A 55 -7.57 27.79 4.15
C ALA A 55 -7.73 28.88 5.23
N ALA A 56 -8.93 29.05 5.74
CA ALA A 56 -9.15 29.88 6.92
C ALA A 56 -8.35 29.31 8.10
N SER A 57 -7.85 30.19 9.00
CA SER A 57 -7.15 29.73 10.20
C SER A 57 -8.00 28.76 11.00
N LEU A 58 -7.43 27.63 11.34
CA LEU A 58 -8.03 26.58 12.16
C LEU A 58 -8.14 27.04 13.63
N THR A 59 -8.98 26.38 14.41
CA THR A 59 -9.16 26.62 15.85
C THR A 59 -8.93 25.35 16.63
N LEU A 60 -8.75 25.47 17.95
CA LEU A 60 -8.72 24.29 18.85
C LEU A 60 -10.13 23.69 19.02
N PRO A 61 -10.23 22.37 19.14
CA PRO A 61 -9.17 21.39 19.01
C PRO A 61 -8.72 21.19 17.56
N PHE A 62 -7.40 21.01 17.34
CA PHE A 62 -6.89 20.47 16.09
C PHE A 62 -6.65 18.97 16.27
N LEU A 63 -7.33 18.15 15.48
CA LEU A 63 -7.22 16.70 15.50
C LEU A 63 -7.01 16.19 14.08
N GLU A 64 -5.98 15.39 13.87
CA GLU A 64 -5.72 14.68 12.63
C GLU A 64 -5.35 13.24 12.90
N ASP A 65 -6.15 12.31 12.41
CA ASP A 65 -5.94 10.87 12.52
C ASP A 65 -5.77 10.20 11.13
N PHE A 66 -5.65 11.00 10.10
CA PHE A 66 -5.49 10.60 8.70
C PHE A 66 -6.55 9.62 8.16
N SER A 67 -7.58 9.29 8.94
CA SER A 67 -8.60 8.30 8.56
C SER A 67 -9.46 8.74 7.38
N GLY A 68 -9.60 10.05 7.17
CA GLY A 68 -10.34 10.66 6.06
C GLY A 68 -9.53 10.88 4.80
N SER A 69 -8.23 10.65 4.82
CA SER A 69 -7.29 10.96 3.74
C SER A 69 -6.67 9.68 3.16
N LYS A 70 -6.40 9.70 1.85
CA LYS A 70 -5.60 8.66 1.16
C LYS A 70 -4.65 9.35 0.20
N VAL A 71 -3.41 8.84 0.11
CA VAL A 71 -2.33 9.34 -0.72
C VAL A 71 -1.77 10.67 -0.23
N TYR A 72 -2.61 11.68 -0.06
CA TYR A 72 -2.20 13.02 0.36
C TYR A 72 -2.88 13.45 1.67
N PRO A 73 -2.19 14.27 2.50
CA PRO A 73 -2.82 14.93 3.63
C PRO A 73 -3.98 15.85 3.21
N ASP A 74 -4.94 16.06 4.11
CA ASP A 74 -6.07 17.00 3.91
C ASP A 74 -5.55 18.43 3.71
N ASP A 75 -5.80 19.03 2.54
CA ASP A 75 -5.32 20.37 2.16
C ASP A 75 -5.94 21.53 2.97
N THR A 76 -7.00 21.26 3.72
CA THR A 76 -7.57 22.22 4.67
C THR A 76 -6.76 22.31 5.96
N ARG A 77 -6.02 21.26 6.31
CA ARG A 77 -5.21 21.14 7.54
C ARG A 77 -3.71 21.25 7.28
N TRP A 78 -3.26 20.84 6.10
CA TRP A 78 -1.86 20.74 5.74
C TRP A 78 -1.54 21.56 4.49
N THR A 79 -0.33 22.11 4.43
CA THR A 79 0.11 22.93 3.29
C THR A 79 1.03 22.20 2.33
N ASP A 80 1.53 21.01 2.71
CA ASP A 80 2.44 20.19 1.95
C ASP A 80 1.78 18.88 1.50
N PHE A 81 2.24 18.33 0.37
CA PHE A 81 1.73 17.08 -0.22
C PHE A 81 2.83 16.02 -0.41
N ASN A 82 3.98 16.20 0.23
CA ASN A 82 5.12 15.30 0.03
C ASN A 82 5.03 14.04 0.90
N VAL A 83 4.26 14.10 1.98
CA VAL A 83 4.07 12.97 2.90
C VAL A 83 2.96 12.07 2.39
N PHE A 84 3.18 10.78 2.39
CA PHE A 84 2.24 9.79 1.87
C PHE A 84 1.28 9.27 2.95
N VAL A 85 -0.03 9.47 2.77
CA VAL A 85 -1.06 8.95 3.70
C VAL A 85 -1.52 7.58 3.28
N ASN A 86 -1.29 6.58 4.13
CA ASN A 86 -1.54 5.18 3.83
C ASN A 86 -1.75 4.32 5.10
N SER A 87 -2.17 3.07 4.88
CA SER A 87 -2.35 2.04 5.91
C SER A 87 -1.34 0.88 5.80
N GLY A 88 -0.56 0.80 4.70
CA GLY A 88 0.33 -0.32 4.41
C GLY A 88 1.69 -0.21 5.08
N PHE A 89 2.33 0.96 5.05
CA PHE A 89 3.65 1.16 5.66
C PHE A 89 3.64 1.11 7.19
N PRO A 90 2.70 1.76 7.91
CA PRO A 90 2.69 1.70 9.37
C PRO A 90 2.31 0.29 9.86
N LEU A 91 3.09 -0.24 10.79
CA LEU A 91 2.78 -1.49 11.48
C LEU A 91 2.03 -1.22 12.77
N ASN A 92 0.85 -1.80 12.91
CA ASN A 92 -0.02 -1.62 14.07
C ASN A 92 -0.24 -0.15 14.44
N PRO A 93 -0.74 0.70 13.52
CA PRO A 93 -1.00 2.10 13.80
C PRO A 93 -2.09 2.27 14.85
N VAL A 94 -2.14 3.44 15.49
CA VAL A 94 -3.14 3.71 16.54
C VAL A 94 -4.49 4.12 15.97
N THR A 95 -4.52 4.63 14.72
CA THR A 95 -5.74 4.88 13.94
C THR A 95 -5.63 4.25 12.56
N ARG A 96 -6.60 4.46 11.67
CA ARG A 96 -6.73 3.74 10.40
C ARG A 96 -5.54 3.90 9.47
N ASN A 97 -5.07 5.13 9.29
CA ASN A 97 -3.98 5.50 8.40
C ASN A 97 -2.94 6.30 9.18
N ALA A 98 -1.74 6.41 8.61
CA ALA A 98 -0.70 7.30 9.10
C ALA A 98 -0.09 8.12 7.96
N ALA A 99 0.54 9.23 8.30
CA ALA A 99 1.36 10.00 7.38
C ALA A 99 2.78 9.43 7.39
N THR A 100 3.25 8.94 6.25
CA THR A 100 4.57 8.31 6.08
C THR A 100 5.49 9.25 5.32
N PHE A 101 6.65 9.53 5.89
CA PHE A 101 7.81 10.16 5.25
C PHE A 101 8.63 9.03 4.65
N ASP A 102 9.01 9.11 3.37
CA ASP A 102 9.56 7.96 2.63
C ASP A 102 10.59 8.34 1.56
N VAL A 103 11.11 9.58 1.58
CA VAL A 103 12.10 10.13 0.62
C VAL A 103 11.54 10.29 -0.79
N LEU A 104 10.22 10.29 -0.95
CA LEU A 104 9.58 10.53 -2.24
C LEU A 104 8.93 11.91 -2.28
N ASP A 105 8.97 12.55 -3.45
CA ASP A 105 8.26 13.81 -3.66
C ASP A 105 6.73 13.59 -3.81
N ALA A 106 5.98 14.67 -3.97
CA ALA A 106 4.53 14.59 -4.14
C ALA A 106 4.09 13.80 -5.39
N GLN A 107 4.99 13.55 -6.34
CA GLN A 107 4.76 12.69 -7.50
C GLN A 107 5.13 11.23 -7.24
N GLY A 108 5.65 10.90 -6.05
CA GLY A 108 6.10 9.58 -5.68
C GLY A 108 7.46 9.20 -6.27
N ARG A 109 8.34 10.17 -6.53
CA ARG A 109 9.66 9.98 -7.09
C ARG A 109 10.74 10.34 -6.09
N VAL A 110 11.84 9.60 -6.09
CA VAL A 110 13.02 9.96 -5.29
C VAL A 110 13.49 11.38 -5.68
N TYR A 111 13.77 12.21 -4.69
CA TYR A 111 14.24 13.58 -4.92
C TYR A 111 15.52 13.61 -5.75
N ASP A 112 15.61 14.50 -6.73
CA ASP A 112 16.80 14.67 -7.59
C ASP A 112 18.06 15.04 -6.80
N TYR A 113 17.91 15.67 -5.63
CA TYR A 113 19.00 16.06 -4.74
C TYR A 113 19.30 15.04 -3.65
N ALA A 114 18.60 13.89 -3.64
CA ALA A 114 18.82 12.85 -2.65
C ALA A 114 20.24 12.27 -2.74
N ILE A 115 20.91 12.25 -1.59
CA ILE A 115 22.31 11.83 -1.44
C ILE A 115 22.46 10.91 -0.22
N SER A 116 23.63 10.31 -0.08
CA SER A 116 23.96 9.40 1.02
C SER A 116 24.36 10.09 2.34
N ASN A 117 24.44 11.41 2.36
CA ASN A 117 24.54 12.17 3.59
C ASN A 117 23.16 12.70 3.97
N PRO A 118 22.86 12.93 5.25
CA PRO A 118 21.57 13.45 5.66
C PRO A 118 21.20 14.74 4.94
N PHE A 119 20.01 14.76 4.35
CA PHE A 119 19.38 15.91 3.71
C PHE A 119 17.94 16.02 4.17
N ILE A 120 17.35 17.22 4.07
CA ILE A 120 15.93 17.39 4.40
C ILE A 120 15.11 16.87 3.20
N ALA A 121 14.24 15.89 3.45
CA ALA A 121 13.39 15.28 2.45
C ALA A 121 11.99 15.88 2.45
N GLU A 122 11.09 15.46 3.32
CA GLU A 122 9.68 15.85 3.32
C GLU A 122 9.38 16.87 4.41
N TYR A 123 8.32 17.64 4.17
CA TYR A 123 7.65 18.48 5.16
C TYR A 123 6.19 18.10 5.30
N LEU A 124 5.68 18.12 6.54
CA LEU A 124 4.26 18.09 6.87
C LEU A 124 3.95 19.33 7.72
N THR A 125 3.55 20.42 7.08
CA THR A 125 3.36 21.72 7.70
C THR A 125 1.87 22.00 7.87
N SER A 126 1.44 22.33 9.09
CA SER A 126 0.04 22.66 9.38
C SER A 126 -0.38 23.95 8.68
N SER A 127 -1.65 24.06 8.34
CA SER A 127 -2.30 25.34 8.12
C SER A 127 -2.20 26.20 9.38
N THR A 128 -2.50 27.50 9.28
CA THR A 128 -2.47 28.40 10.45
C THR A 128 -3.52 27.98 11.47
N ILE A 129 -3.16 28.02 12.75
CA ILE A 129 -4.02 27.66 13.88
C ILE A 129 -4.08 28.84 14.84
N ARG A 130 -5.28 29.19 15.30
CA ARG A 130 -5.46 30.23 16.32
C ARG A 130 -5.11 29.69 17.70
N LEU A 131 -4.00 30.17 18.26
CA LEU A 131 -3.63 29.95 19.66
C LEU A 131 -3.78 31.22 20.51
N ASP A 132 -4.31 32.31 19.96
CA ASP A 132 -4.61 33.53 20.72
C ASP A 132 -5.99 33.46 21.41
N SER A 133 -6.93 32.75 20.83
CA SER A 133 -8.30 32.74 21.33
C SER A 133 -9.14 31.59 20.74
N ILE A 134 -10.15 31.17 21.49
CA ILE A 134 -11.26 30.34 21.03
C ILE A 134 -12.57 31.14 21.07
N PHE A 135 -13.57 30.75 20.28
CA PHE A 135 -14.85 31.45 20.14
C PHE A 135 -16.06 30.61 20.54
N SER A 136 -15.87 29.32 20.73
CA SER A 136 -16.93 28.38 21.07
C SER A 136 -16.41 27.41 22.15
N PRO A 137 -17.23 26.96 23.15
CA PRO A 137 -18.63 27.39 23.36
C PRO A 137 -18.76 28.85 23.84
N GLU A 138 -17.72 29.41 24.44
CA GLU A 138 -17.63 30.81 24.87
C GLU A 138 -16.29 31.42 24.46
N PRO A 139 -16.25 32.71 24.10
CA PRO A 139 -14.99 33.38 23.78
C PRO A 139 -14.02 33.37 24.95
N HIS A 140 -12.77 32.92 24.70
CA HIS A 140 -11.72 32.87 25.70
C HIS A 140 -10.35 33.18 25.07
N VAL A 141 -9.59 34.05 25.70
CA VAL A 141 -8.21 34.36 25.32
C VAL A 141 -7.30 33.29 25.87
N LEU A 142 -6.56 32.64 24.99
CA LEU A 142 -5.66 31.55 25.36
C LEU A 142 -4.34 32.08 25.91
N THR A 143 -3.85 31.41 26.95
CA THR A 143 -2.59 31.70 27.66
C THR A 143 -1.87 30.39 28.02
N PRO A 144 -0.62 30.41 28.44
CA PRO A 144 0.06 29.22 28.96
C PRO A 144 -0.66 28.52 30.14
N ALA A 145 -1.48 29.23 30.90
CA ALA A 145 -2.29 28.67 31.98
C ALA A 145 -3.40 27.73 31.50
N ASP A 146 -3.76 27.78 30.22
CA ASP A 146 -4.76 26.91 29.60
C ASP A 146 -4.23 25.50 29.32
N SER A 147 -2.98 25.20 29.64
CA SER A 147 -2.37 23.88 29.53
C SER A 147 -2.53 23.29 28.10
N ILE A 148 -2.01 23.99 27.11
CA ILE A 148 -2.06 23.58 25.70
C ILE A 148 -0.94 22.58 25.42
N TYR A 149 -1.29 21.42 24.87
CA TYR A 149 -0.33 20.40 24.46
C TYR A 149 -0.59 19.98 23.01
N LEU A 150 0.50 19.84 22.24
CA LEU A 150 0.54 19.08 21.00
C LEU A 150 0.99 17.65 21.35
N SER A 151 0.23 16.66 20.91
CA SER A 151 0.64 15.25 20.98
C SER A 151 0.53 14.57 19.65
N PHE A 152 1.33 13.54 19.43
CA PHE A 152 1.32 12.69 18.25
C PHE A 152 1.92 11.34 18.57
N PHE A 153 1.67 10.36 17.73
CA PHE A 153 2.33 9.05 17.77
C PHE A 153 3.29 8.95 16.59
N TYR A 154 4.45 8.28 16.79
CA TYR A 154 5.39 8.03 15.70
C TYR A 154 5.95 6.61 15.72
N GLN A 155 6.38 6.15 14.55
CA GLN A 155 7.04 4.86 14.33
C GLN A 155 8.13 5.02 13.28
N PRO A 156 9.39 4.56 13.51
CA PRO A 156 10.39 4.40 12.48
C PRO A 156 10.17 3.11 11.69
N GLN A 157 10.59 3.06 10.43
CA GLN A 157 10.60 1.92 9.54
C GLN A 157 9.20 1.41 9.14
N GLY A 158 8.42 0.84 10.04
CA GLY A 158 7.20 0.11 9.67
C GLY A 158 7.52 -1.10 8.76
N ASN A 159 6.76 -1.25 7.67
CA ASN A 159 7.01 -2.22 6.60
C ASN A 159 8.06 -1.75 5.57
N GLY A 160 8.51 -0.51 5.66
CA GLY A 160 9.49 0.09 4.75
C GLY A 160 10.94 -0.08 5.19
N ASN A 161 11.81 0.78 4.64
CA ASN A 161 13.23 0.87 4.99
C ASN A 161 13.42 1.59 6.33
N ALA A 162 14.41 1.18 7.12
CA ALA A 162 14.72 1.79 8.40
C ALA A 162 15.60 3.04 8.22
N PRO A 163 15.25 4.17 8.86
CA PRO A 163 16.14 5.32 8.88
C PRO A 163 17.42 5.02 9.67
N GLU A 164 18.57 5.47 9.14
CA GLU A 164 19.87 5.32 9.80
C GLU A 164 19.99 6.23 11.03
N ALA A 165 20.94 5.91 11.91
CA ALA A 165 21.15 6.67 13.16
C ALA A 165 21.54 8.15 12.94
N GLN A 166 21.99 8.51 11.76
CA GLN A 166 22.31 9.88 11.36
C GLN A 166 21.10 10.67 10.87
N ASP A 167 20.02 9.98 10.51
CA ASP A 167 18.77 10.57 10.04
C ASP A 167 17.86 10.87 11.22
N SER A 168 16.84 11.64 11.04
CA SER A 168 15.97 12.03 12.17
C SER A 168 14.61 12.53 11.71
N LEU A 169 13.62 12.31 12.57
CA LEU A 169 12.32 12.98 12.49
C LEU A 169 12.32 14.19 13.44
N VAL A 170 11.90 15.35 12.97
CA VAL A 170 11.97 16.63 13.68
C VAL A 170 10.61 17.31 13.71
N LEU A 171 10.30 17.95 14.84
CA LEU A 171 9.14 18.84 15.01
C LEU A 171 9.61 20.27 15.33
N GLU A 172 9.04 21.24 14.63
CA GLU A 172 9.25 22.66 14.87
C GLU A 172 7.94 23.42 15.08
N PHE A 173 7.99 24.48 15.89
CA PHE A 173 6.93 25.45 16.02
C PHE A 173 7.29 26.76 15.31
N GLY A 174 6.30 27.36 14.64
CA GLY A 174 6.48 28.57 13.87
C GLY A 174 5.98 29.83 14.57
N THR A 175 6.82 30.87 14.55
CA THR A 175 6.43 32.24 14.91
C THR A 175 6.46 33.13 13.69
N ILE A 176 5.49 34.01 13.53
CA ILE A 176 5.41 34.93 12.38
C ILE A 176 6.28 36.17 12.65
N ASN A 177 7.13 36.48 11.67
CA ASN A 177 7.93 37.70 11.63
C ASN A 177 7.70 38.41 10.28
N GLY A 178 6.80 39.38 10.25
CA GLY A 178 6.38 40.00 9.00
C GLY A 178 5.61 39.05 8.09
N LEU A 179 6.16 38.72 6.93
CA LEU A 179 5.60 37.73 5.99
C LEU A 179 6.20 36.35 6.14
N ASP A 180 7.28 36.21 6.94
CA ASP A 180 8.02 34.97 7.09
C ASP A 180 7.63 34.24 8.35
N THR A 181 7.76 32.91 8.34
CA THR A 181 7.67 32.04 9.52
C THR A 181 9.08 31.71 9.99
N ILE A 182 9.39 32.05 11.24
CA ILE A 182 10.62 31.62 11.92
C ILE A 182 10.30 30.31 12.63
N TRP A 183 11.05 29.25 12.29
CA TRP A 183 10.86 27.93 12.84
C TRP A 183 11.81 27.68 14.02
N HIS A 184 11.27 27.10 15.09
CA HIS A 184 11.98 26.80 16.32
C HIS A 184 11.89 25.30 16.58
N HIS A 185 13.04 24.64 16.69
CA HIS A 185 13.12 23.21 17.05
C HIS A 185 12.52 22.99 18.44
N VAL A 186 11.62 22.00 18.55
CA VAL A 186 10.98 21.64 19.83
C VAL A 186 11.13 20.17 20.19
N TRP A 187 11.33 19.31 19.21
CA TRP A 187 11.53 17.88 19.42
C TRP A 187 12.19 17.22 18.21
N SER A 188 12.97 16.18 18.47
CA SER A 188 13.49 15.29 17.42
C SER A 188 13.83 13.91 17.97
N THR A 189 13.94 12.92 17.09
CA THR A 189 14.41 11.56 17.40
C THR A 189 15.33 11.07 16.27
N PRO A 190 16.45 10.38 16.61
CA PRO A 190 17.33 9.78 15.61
C PRO A 190 16.69 8.56 14.97
N GLY A 191 17.20 8.19 13.79
CA GLY A 191 16.83 6.97 13.08
C GLY A 191 17.21 5.70 13.83
N GLN A 192 16.38 4.67 13.66
CA GLN A 192 16.61 3.34 14.22
C GLN A 192 15.73 2.30 13.53
N THR A 193 16.11 1.03 13.63
CA THR A 193 15.27 -0.06 13.14
C THR A 193 14.03 -0.24 14.02
N LEU A 194 12.95 -0.78 13.43
CA LEU A 194 11.75 -1.11 14.20
C LEU A 194 12.04 -2.07 15.36
N ALA A 195 12.96 -3.02 15.17
CA ALA A 195 13.35 -3.96 16.24
C ALA A 195 13.99 -3.26 17.45
N GLN A 196 14.85 -2.27 17.21
CA GLN A 196 15.43 -1.43 18.26
C GLN A 196 14.35 -0.59 18.94
N PHE A 197 13.50 0.04 18.15
CA PHE A 197 12.40 0.86 18.66
C PHE A 197 11.44 0.06 19.56
N LEU A 198 11.04 -1.16 19.16
CA LEU A 198 10.20 -2.03 19.97
C LEU A 198 10.87 -2.41 21.30
N ALA A 199 12.17 -2.70 21.28
CA ALA A 199 12.92 -3.03 22.47
C ALA A 199 12.97 -1.87 23.47
N GLU A 200 13.09 -0.63 22.98
CA GLU A 200 13.13 0.60 23.78
C GLU A 200 11.73 1.09 24.21
N ASN A 201 10.68 0.70 23.47
CA ASN A 201 9.30 1.14 23.67
C ASN A 201 8.40 0.06 24.30
N ASN A 202 8.97 -0.87 25.06
CA ASN A 202 8.26 -1.96 25.74
C ASN A 202 7.39 -2.81 24.81
N GLY A 203 7.80 -2.99 23.56
CA GLY A 203 7.08 -3.74 22.55
C GLY A 203 5.96 -2.99 21.84
N ALA A 204 5.72 -1.72 22.18
CA ALA A 204 4.71 -0.90 21.52
C ALA A 204 5.21 -0.39 20.16
N TYR A 205 4.39 -0.56 19.12
CA TYR A 205 4.72 -0.20 17.74
C TYR A 205 4.76 1.30 17.49
N PHE A 206 4.01 2.08 18.24
CA PHE A 206 4.00 3.54 18.18
C PHE A 206 4.34 4.13 19.55
N LYS A 207 5.03 5.25 19.56
CA LYS A 207 5.36 6.00 20.78
C LYS A 207 4.66 7.34 20.77
N GLN A 208 3.92 7.62 21.84
CA GLN A 208 3.29 8.92 22.03
C GLN A 208 4.29 9.95 22.54
N VAL A 209 4.26 11.13 21.92
CA VAL A 209 4.99 12.33 22.34
C VAL A 209 3.97 13.40 22.73
N MET A 210 4.24 14.11 23.82
CA MET A 210 3.44 15.24 24.27
C MET A 210 4.33 16.45 24.54
N ILE A 211 4.04 17.56 23.87
CA ILE A 211 4.81 18.81 23.95
C ILE A 211 3.91 19.90 24.52
N ALA A 212 4.27 20.47 25.68
CA ALA A 212 3.58 21.62 26.26
C ALA A 212 3.93 22.90 25.49
N ILE A 213 2.94 23.71 25.16
CA ILE A 213 3.14 25.02 24.56
C ILE A 213 3.07 26.07 25.67
N THR A 214 4.23 26.54 26.13
CA THR A 214 4.35 27.44 27.29
C THR A 214 4.89 28.82 26.93
N ASP A 215 5.60 28.95 25.80
CA ASP A 215 6.13 30.25 25.37
C ASP A 215 5.01 31.11 24.77
N THR A 216 4.84 32.30 25.33
CA THR A 216 3.82 33.28 24.90
C THR A 216 3.99 33.76 23.46
N ALA A 217 5.16 33.57 22.87
CA ALA A 217 5.42 33.89 21.46
C ALA A 217 4.53 33.06 20.51
N TYR A 218 4.09 31.85 20.92
CA TYR A 218 3.23 30.97 20.12
C TYR A 218 1.72 31.29 20.24
N PHE A 219 1.29 32.07 21.25
CA PHE A 219 -0.12 32.43 21.46
C PHE A 219 -0.56 33.53 20.50
N LYS A 220 -0.65 33.19 19.22
CA LYS A 220 -0.95 34.07 18.11
C LYS A 220 -2.06 33.49 17.22
N PRO A 221 -2.77 34.31 16.41
CA PRO A 221 -3.82 33.83 15.52
C PRO A 221 -3.31 32.98 14.34
N ASN A 222 -2.02 32.93 14.14
CA ASN A 222 -1.36 32.30 13.00
C ASN A 222 -0.20 31.36 13.43
N PHE A 223 -0.35 30.71 14.56
CA PHE A 223 0.54 29.64 14.99
C PHE A 223 0.56 28.53 13.94
N ARG A 224 1.72 27.92 13.74
CA ARG A 224 1.93 26.75 12.88
C ARG A 224 2.90 25.80 13.54
N PHE A 225 2.82 24.53 13.18
CA PHE A 225 3.84 23.54 13.47
C PHE A 225 4.15 22.75 12.20
N ARG A 226 5.33 22.14 12.15
CA ARG A 226 5.70 21.24 11.06
C ARG A 226 6.54 20.08 11.54
N PHE A 227 6.31 18.93 10.93
CA PHE A 227 7.23 17.82 10.95
C PHE A 227 8.09 17.86 9.68
N TYR A 228 9.31 17.38 9.78
CA TYR A 228 10.16 17.08 8.65
C TYR A 228 11.18 16.01 9.03
N ASN A 229 11.76 15.35 8.02
CA ASN A 229 12.78 14.34 8.23
C ASN A 229 14.12 14.76 7.60
N TYR A 230 15.21 14.40 8.29
CA TYR A 230 16.48 14.18 7.65
C TYR A 230 16.55 12.74 7.20
N ALA A 231 16.94 12.52 5.97
CA ALA A 231 17.05 11.22 5.35
C ALA A 231 18.33 11.09 4.53
N SER A 232 18.77 9.87 4.27
CA SER A 232 19.92 9.56 3.43
C SER A 232 19.61 8.35 2.56
N ILE A 233 20.18 8.27 1.35
CA ILE A 233 19.98 7.12 0.48
C ILE A 233 21.23 6.25 0.40
N ALA A 234 21.07 4.94 0.23
CA ALA A 234 22.19 4.01 0.20
C ALA A 234 23.19 4.35 -0.92
N ASN A 235 24.48 4.47 -0.58
CA ASN A 235 25.56 4.87 -1.49
C ASN A 235 25.72 3.99 -2.73
N ASN A 236 25.45 2.70 -2.59
CA ASN A 236 25.69 1.67 -3.59
C ASN A 236 24.40 1.12 -4.20
N ALA A 237 23.27 1.76 -3.95
CA ALA A 237 22.00 1.32 -4.51
C ALA A 237 22.02 1.41 -6.04
N GLN A 238 21.70 0.31 -6.69
CA GLN A 238 21.46 0.28 -8.13
C GLN A 238 20.25 1.20 -8.44
N PRO A 239 20.22 1.95 -9.55
CA PRO A 239 19.04 2.76 -9.88
C PRO A 239 17.73 1.99 -9.90
N THR A 240 17.75 0.70 -10.26
CA THR A 240 16.60 -0.20 -10.22
C THR A 240 16.14 -0.59 -8.82
N SER A 241 16.95 -0.33 -7.80
CA SER A 241 16.64 -0.62 -6.39
C SER A 241 16.27 0.62 -5.61
N ARG A 242 16.48 1.82 -6.18
CA ARG A 242 16.16 3.07 -5.50
C ARG A 242 14.66 3.32 -5.50
N GLY A 243 14.12 3.55 -4.34
CA GLY A 243 12.72 3.80 -4.10
C GLY A 243 12.54 4.56 -2.79
N ASN A 244 11.45 4.29 -2.10
CA ASN A 244 11.23 4.79 -0.76
C ASN A 244 12.30 4.26 0.21
N GLU A 245 12.87 5.16 0.99
CA GLU A 245 13.87 4.88 2.02
C GLU A 245 13.53 5.65 3.31
N ASP A 246 14.17 5.31 4.44
CA ASP A 246 14.11 6.05 5.71
C ASP A 246 12.69 6.36 6.20
N ASN A 247 11.85 5.33 6.23
CA ASN A 247 10.44 5.49 6.52
C ASN A 247 10.18 5.92 7.97
N TRP A 248 9.35 6.95 8.12
CA TRP A 248 8.75 7.37 9.38
C TRP A 248 7.25 7.47 9.23
N SER A 249 6.51 7.00 10.19
CA SER A 249 5.06 7.17 10.23
C SER A 249 4.66 8.04 11.42
N ILE A 250 3.77 9.01 11.18
CA ILE A 250 3.14 9.84 12.21
C ILE A 250 1.64 9.58 12.17
N ASP A 251 1.04 9.37 13.35
CA ASP A 251 -0.38 9.11 13.51
C ASP A 251 -0.95 9.92 14.66
N PHE A 252 -2.24 10.20 14.64
CA PHE A 252 -3.05 10.81 15.69
C PHE A 252 -2.43 12.08 16.29
N ILE A 253 -2.39 13.15 15.51
CA ILE A 253 -1.90 14.45 15.94
C ILE A 253 -3.04 15.21 16.63
N TYR A 254 -2.86 15.58 17.89
CA TYR A 254 -3.88 16.25 18.68
C TYR A 254 -3.32 17.45 19.44
N LEU A 255 -3.84 18.64 19.14
CA LEU A 255 -3.50 19.90 19.79
C LEU A 255 -4.75 20.48 20.44
N ASP A 256 -4.74 20.62 21.75
CA ASP A 256 -5.86 21.21 22.51
C ASP A 256 -5.38 21.75 23.86
N ARG A 257 -6.30 22.48 24.52
CA ARG A 257 -6.17 23.00 25.89
C ARG A 257 -6.64 22.00 26.94
N GLY A 258 -6.33 22.28 28.20
CA GLY A 258 -6.76 21.46 29.36
C GLY A 258 -6.13 20.08 29.38
N ARG A 259 -4.97 19.89 28.75
CA ARG A 259 -4.28 18.61 28.63
C ARG A 259 -3.09 18.54 29.58
N SER A 260 -2.64 17.31 29.87
CA SER A 260 -1.44 17.08 30.68
C SER A 260 -0.77 15.75 30.30
N ILE A 261 0.53 15.64 30.61
CA ILE A 261 1.29 14.38 30.45
C ILE A 261 0.68 13.25 31.31
N ALA A 262 0.05 13.59 32.44
CA ALA A 262 -0.59 12.59 33.31
C ALA A 262 -1.89 12.02 32.72
N ASN A 263 -2.53 12.74 31.78
CA ASN A 263 -3.70 12.27 31.07
C ASN A 263 -3.51 12.47 29.56
N PRO A 264 -2.80 11.55 28.87
CA PRO A 264 -2.50 11.65 27.45
C PRO A 264 -3.57 11.04 26.54
N SER A 265 -4.66 10.49 27.09
CA SER A 265 -5.71 9.78 26.38
C SER A 265 -6.63 10.70 25.56
N TYR A 266 -7.38 10.10 24.69
CA TYR A 266 -8.47 10.74 23.95
C TYR A 266 -9.65 9.77 23.84
N PRO A 267 -10.90 10.22 24.07
CA PRO A 267 -12.09 9.34 24.05
C PRO A 267 -12.41 8.93 22.60
N LYS A 268 -11.73 7.91 22.09
CA LYS A 268 -11.89 7.37 20.74
C LYS A 268 -11.59 5.88 20.70
N VAL A 269 -12.45 5.15 19.99
CA VAL A 269 -12.17 3.83 19.44
C VAL A 269 -11.98 3.93 17.93
N SER A 270 -11.10 3.13 17.35
CA SER A 270 -10.80 3.21 15.92
C SER A 270 -10.64 1.82 15.30
N ILE A 271 -11.26 1.62 14.13
CA ILE A 271 -10.99 0.46 13.27
C ILE A 271 -9.72 0.72 12.49
N ILE A 272 -8.80 -0.25 12.48
CA ILE A 272 -7.48 -0.15 11.88
C ILE A 272 -7.45 -0.87 10.53
N GLY A 273 -6.74 -0.26 9.56
CA GLY A 273 -6.46 -0.83 8.25
C GLY A 273 -7.59 -0.73 7.22
N GLU A 274 -7.40 -1.38 6.09
CA GLU A 274 -8.28 -1.31 4.90
C GLU A 274 -9.49 -2.27 4.95
N GLY A 275 -9.58 -3.07 5.98
CA GLY A 275 -10.61 -4.09 6.15
C GLY A 275 -10.14 -5.49 5.76
N PRO A 276 -10.64 -6.51 6.48
CA PRO A 276 -10.26 -7.90 6.24
C PRO A 276 -10.89 -8.45 4.96
N SER A 277 -10.19 -9.37 4.27
CA SER A 277 -10.82 -10.17 3.23
C SER A 277 -11.71 -11.24 3.87
N PHE A 278 -12.87 -11.48 3.27
CA PHE A 278 -13.73 -12.62 3.62
C PHE A 278 -13.32 -13.91 2.91
N LEU A 279 -12.33 -13.85 2.02
CA LEU A 279 -11.75 -15.01 1.37
C LEU A 279 -10.56 -15.54 2.17
N ASN A 280 -10.42 -16.87 2.23
CA ASN A 280 -9.40 -17.51 3.05
C ASN A 280 -7.99 -17.52 2.40
N LYS A 281 -7.90 -17.41 1.08
CA LYS A 281 -6.66 -17.56 0.32
C LYS A 281 -6.32 -16.32 -0.52
N TYR A 282 -7.31 -15.73 -1.14
CA TYR A 282 -7.16 -14.61 -2.05
C TYR A 282 -7.79 -13.33 -1.48
N ARG A 283 -7.28 -12.18 -1.88
CA ARG A 283 -7.97 -10.89 -1.66
C ARG A 283 -9.06 -10.66 -2.71
N SER A 284 -8.87 -11.19 -3.91
CA SER A 284 -9.87 -11.25 -4.98
C SER A 284 -9.70 -12.54 -5.79
N MET A 285 -10.80 -13.08 -6.25
CA MET A 285 -10.84 -14.22 -7.20
C MET A 285 -12.06 -14.11 -8.11
N PRO A 286 -12.08 -14.75 -9.30
CA PRO A 286 -13.26 -14.71 -10.15
C PRO A 286 -14.48 -15.31 -9.46
N TYR A 287 -15.63 -14.66 -9.60
CA TYR A 287 -16.88 -15.11 -8.96
C TYR A 287 -17.26 -16.54 -9.37
N LYS A 288 -17.03 -16.90 -10.61
CA LYS A 288 -17.21 -18.25 -11.13
C LYS A 288 -16.45 -19.30 -10.28
N HIS A 289 -15.18 -19.05 -9.96
CA HIS A 289 -14.36 -19.94 -9.15
C HIS A 289 -14.78 -19.96 -7.67
N TYR A 290 -15.22 -18.82 -7.12
CA TYR A 290 -15.84 -18.77 -5.82
C TYR A 290 -17.10 -19.65 -5.77
N ARG A 291 -18.00 -19.47 -6.74
CA ARG A 291 -19.27 -20.20 -6.83
C ARG A 291 -19.08 -21.71 -7.01
N ALA A 292 -18.01 -22.15 -7.67
CA ALA A 292 -17.70 -23.56 -7.83
C ALA A 292 -17.40 -24.26 -6.48
N ASN A 293 -16.85 -23.55 -5.49
CA ASN A 293 -16.56 -24.09 -4.18
C ASN A 293 -16.57 -22.99 -3.07
N PRO A 294 -17.74 -22.42 -2.74
CA PRO A 294 -17.81 -21.29 -1.80
C PRO A 294 -17.27 -21.62 -0.42
N THR A 295 -17.57 -22.81 0.09
CA THR A 295 -17.14 -23.24 1.43
C THR A 295 -15.63 -23.34 1.57
N ALA A 296 -14.92 -23.74 0.52
CA ALA A 296 -13.47 -23.79 0.53
C ALA A 296 -12.82 -22.42 0.30
N CYS A 297 -13.52 -21.47 -0.29
CA CYS A 297 -13.00 -20.15 -0.62
C CYS A 297 -13.21 -19.11 0.46
N ILE A 298 -14.30 -19.23 1.24
CA ILE A 298 -14.62 -18.28 2.30
C ILE A 298 -13.79 -18.57 3.55
N ALA A 299 -13.34 -17.53 4.24
CA ALA A 299 -12.69 -17.67 5.54
C ALA A 299 -13.67 -18.17 6.60
N GLU A 300 -13.25 -19.06 7.48
CA GLU A 300 -14.07 -19.50 8.63
C GLU A 300 -14.32 -18.36 9.60
N LYS A 301 -13.30 -17.53 9.78
CA LYS A 301 -13.32 -16.33 10.62
C LYS A 301 -12.61 -15.18 9.89
N TYR A 302 -13.02 -13.97 10.19
CA TYR A 302 -12.27 -12.78 9.83
C TYR A 302 -11.93 -11.98 11.09
N GLY A 303 -10.84 -11.23 11.04
CA GLY A 303 -10.39 -10.40 12.15
C GLY A 303 -10.63 -8.91 11.85
N LEU A 304 -11.27 -8.19 12.76
CA LEU A 304 -11.35 -6.73 12.73
C LEU A 304 -10.38 -6.20 13.78
N THR A 305 -9.39 -5.41 13.34
CA THR A 305 -8.41 -4.83 14.25
C THR A 305 -8.90 -3.48 14.75
N ILE A 306 -8.84 -3.28 16.07
CA ILE A 306 -9.44 -2.13 16.75
C ILE A 306 -8.43 -1.55 17.76
N SER A 307 -8.45 -0.24 17.94
CA SER A 307 -7.68 0.49 18.97
C SER A 307 -8.60 1.27 19.89
N ASN A 308 -8.23 1.33 21.18
CA ASN A 308 -8.82 2.19 22.20
C ASN A 308 -7.80 3.26 22.61
N LEU A 309 -8.08 4.53 22.32
CA LEU A 309 -7.24 5.66 22.68
C LEU A 309 -7.67 6.30 24.01
N ASP A 310 -8.78 5.84 24.60
CA ASP A 310 -9.31 6.34 25.88
C ASP A 310 -8.56 5.74 27.10
N ASP A 311 -8.75 6.34 28.25
CA ASP A 311 -8.26 5.87 29.55
C ASP A 311 -9.26 4.92 30.27
N LYS A 312 -10.31 4.51 29.58
CA LYS A 312 -11.37 3.61 30.07
C LYS A 312 -11.45 2.34 29.24
N GLU A 313 -11.87 1.26 29.88
CA GLU A 313 -12.31 0.05 29.18
C GLU A 313 -13.60 0.34 28.41
N HIS A 314 -13.73 -0.22 27.20
CA HIS A 314 -14.92 -0.13 26.37
C HIS A 314 -15.48 -1.52 26.05
N GLU A 315 -16.79 -1.65 26.20
CA GLU A 315 -17.56 -2.83 25.78
C GLU A 315 -18.13 -2.57 24.38
N LEU A 316 -17.43 -3.08 23.36
CA LEU A 316 -17.75 -2.81 21.97
C LEU A 316 -18.67 -3.87 21.37
N THR A 317 -19.71 -3.43 20.71
CA THR A 317 -20.51 -4.27 19.81
C THR A 317 -19.98 -4.10 18.38
N HIS A 318 -19.75 -5.24 17.73
CA HIS A 318 -19.37 -5.28 16.32
C HIS A 318 -20.57 -5.69 15.47
N TYR A 319 -20.82 -4.92 14.43
CA TYR A 319 -21.89 -5.12 13.46
C TYR A 319 -21.33 -4.88 12.05
N TYR A 320 -21.77 -5.69 11.06
CA TYR A 320 -21.44 -5.41 9.67
C TYR A 320 -22.59 -5.70 8.72
N THR A 321 -22.59 -5.00 7.58
CA THR A 321 -23.46 -5.27 6.44
C THR A 321 -22.66 -5.64 5.21
N VAL A 322 -23.24 -6.46 4.35
CA VAL A 322 -22.71 -6.82 3.04
C VAL A 322 -23.79 -6.56 2.00
N ASP A 323 -23.55 -5.59 1.15
CA ASP A 323 -24.49 -5.16 0.12
C ASP A 323 -23.92 -5.44 -1.27
N GLN A 324 -24.65 -6.19 -2.09
CA GLN A 324 -24.28 -6.42 -3.47
C GLN A 324 -24.35 -5.11 -4.27
N VAL A 325 -23.28 -4.76 -4.98
CA VAL A 325 -23.28 -3.61 -5.88
C VAL A 325 -24.17 -3.91 -7.09
N ASN A 326 -25.18 -3.05 -7.31
CA ASN A 326 -26.20 -3.20 -8.38
C ASN A 326 -26.98 -4.54 -8.35
N GLY A 327 -27.20 -5.08 -7.18
CA GLY A 327 -28.00 -6.29 -6.95
C GLY A 327 -28.87 -6.17 -5.72
N ASP A 328 -29.63 -7.22 -5.43
CA ASP A 328 -30.63 -7.24 -4.34
C ASP A 328 -30.12 -8.01 -3.10
N GLN A 329 -28.88 -8.51 -3.12
CA GLN A 329 -28.35 -9.27 -1.99
C GLN A 329 -27.91 -8.31 -0.89
N HIS A 330 -28.48 -8.51 0.27
CA HIS A 330 -28.17 -7.81 1.50
C HIS A 330 -28.01 -8.82 2.64
N TYR A 331 -26.97 -8.66 3.43
CA TYR A 331 -26.72 -9.47 4.61
C TYR A 331 -26.29 -8.58 5.76
N GLU A 332 -26.83 -8.88 6.95
CA GLU A 332 -26.47 -8.21 8.20
C GLU A 332 -25.97 -9.23 9.21
N HIS A 333 -24.95 -8.86 9.96
CA HIS A 333 -24.45 -9.61 11.08
C HIS A 333 -24.16 -8.70 12.26
N GLN A 334 -24.60 -9.11 13.42
CA GLN A 334 -24.26 -8.47 14.69
C GLN A 334 -23.62 -9.51 15.62
N SER A 335 -22.47 -9.17 16.18
CA SER A 335 -21.89 -10.00 17.23
C SER A 335 -22.81 -10.00 18.46
N HIS A 336 -23.09 -11.20 18.98
CA HIS A 336 -23.91 -11.34 20.20
C HIS A 336 -23.06 -11.26 21.47
N ASN A 337 -21.74 -11.37 21.34
CA ASN A 337 -20.82 -11.25 22.45
C ASN A 337 -20.09 -9.92 22.33
N PRO A 338 -20.12 -9.06 23.35
CA PRO A 338 -19.34 -7.84 23.34
C PRO A 338 -17.85 -8.16 23.36
N PHE A 339 -17.07 -7.27 22.73
CA PHE A 339 -15.63 -7.29 22.74
C PHE A 339 -15.13 -6.23 23.72
N TYR A 340 -14.37 -6.65 24.73
CA TYR A 340 -13.85 -5.75 25.76
C TYR A 340 -12.45 -5.27 25.35
N LEU A 341 -12.26 -3.96 25.33
CA LEU A 341 -11.02 -3.32 24.93
C LEU A 341 -10.47 -2.46 26.06
N GLU A 342 -9.39 -2.93 26.66
CA GLU A 342 -8.73 -2.28 27.78
C GLU A 342 -8.27 -0.84 27.46
N PRO A 343 -8.09 0.02 28.46
CA PRO A 343 -7.60 1.38 28.26
C PRO A 343 -6.28 1.43 27.49
N ARG A 344 -6.18 2.33 26.54
CA ARG A 344 -4.96 2.59 25.76
C ARG A 344 -4.35 1.32 25.13
N THR A 345 -5.22 0.45 24.64
CA THR A 345 -4.86 -0.78 23.94
C THR A 345 -5.00 -0.56 22.44
N TYR A 346 -3.93 -0.84 21.71
CA TYR A 346 -3.86 -0.59 20.27
C TYR A 346 -3.78 -1.90 19.50
N CYS A 347 -4.41 -1.92 18.32
CA CYS A 347 -4.35 -3.03 17.35
C CYS A 347 -4.73 -4.40 17.95
N GLN A 348 -5.77 -4.45 18.74
CA GLN A 348 -6.33 -5.73 19.19
C GLN A 348 -7.33 -6.26 18.17
N THR A 349 -7.21 -7.54 17.82
CA THR A 349 -8.08 -8.16 16.83
C THR A 349 -9.25 -8.87 17.50
N ASP A 350 -10.47 -8.46 17.16
CA ASP A 350 -11.68 -9.23 17.37
C ASP A 350 -11.91 -10.18 16.20
N SER A 351 -12.22 -11.46 16.47
CA SER A 351 -12.46 -12.47 15.45
C SER A 351 -13.91 -12.92 15.43
N ALA A 352 -14.59 -12.64 14.34
CA ALA A 352 -15.97 -13.06 14.11
C ALA A 352 -16.04 -14.22 13.09
N SER A 353 -17.01 -15.12 13.28
CA SER A 353 -17.29 -16.17 12.32
C SER A 353 -17.95 -15.60 11.06
N VAL A 354 -17.59 -16.12 9.91
CA VAL A 354 -18.17 -15.72 8.62
C VAL A 354 -19.31 -16.69 8.27
N ALA A 355 -20.50 -16.15 8.02
CA ALA A 355 -21.63 -16.91 7.52
C ALA A 355 -21.51 -17.15 5.99
N GLN A 356 -22.47 -17.89 5.40
CA GLN A 356 -22.54 -18.02 3.95
C GLN A 356 -22.89 -16.66 3.32
N LEU A 357 -21.87 -16.01 2.78
CA LEU A 357 -21.96 -14.69 2.15
C LEU A 357 -21.81 -14.81 0.63
N PHE A 358 -22.07 -13.70 -0.06
CA PHE A 358 -21.81 -13.52 -1.49
C PHE A 358 -22.57 -14.47 -2.42
N ALA A 359 -23.71 -15.01 -1.99
CA ALA A 359 -24.63 -15.72 -2.87
C ALA A 359 -25.26 -14.75 -3.87
N MET A 360 -25.45 -15.19 -5.11
CA MET A 360 -26.19 -14.44 -6.15
C MET A 360 -27.11 -15.38 -6.91
N ASN A 361 -28.24 -14.84 -7.35
CA ASN A 361 -29.28 -15.61 -8.04
C ASN A 361 -29.07 -15.72 -9.56
N TYR A 362 -28.01 -15.10 -10.12
CA TYR A 362 -27.74 -15.10 -11.55
C TYR A 362 -26.30 -15.48 -11.86
N ASP A 363 -26.10 -15.94 -13.07
CA ASP A 363 -24.82 -16.39 -13.57
C ASP A 363 -24.01 -15.17 -14.06
N CYS A 364 -22.86 -14.93 -13.43
CA CYS A 364 -21.94 -13.86 -13.82
C CYS A 364 -20.49 -14.26 -13.50
N ASP A 365 -19.55 -13.69 -14.24
CA ASP A 365 -18.13 -13.96 -14.05
C ASP A 365 -17.50 -13.07 -12.97
N SER A 366 -18.14 -11.94 -12.63
CA SER A 366 -17.65 -10.98 -11.63
C SER A 366 -18.78 -10.43 -10.77
N ALA A 367 -18.44 -10.05 -9.54
CA ALA A 367 -19.33 -9.43 -8.57
C ALA A 367 -18.55 -8.50 -7.65
N SER A 368 -19.25 -7.53 -7.05
CA SER A 368 -18.70 -6.65 -6.02
C SER A 368 -19.71 -6.48 -4.91
N PHE A 369 -19.20 -6.44 -3.68
CA PHE A 369 -20.00 -6.26 -2.48
C PHE A 369 -19.38 -5.17 -1.63
N VAL A 370 -20.19 -4.17 -1.26
CA VAL A 370 -19.78 -3.15 -0.30
C VAL A 370 -19.98 -3.70 1.10
N ILE A 371 -18.92 -3.69 1.86
CA ILE A 371 -18.90 -4.12 3.25
C ILE A 371 -18.82 -2.87 4.12
N ARG A 372 -19.72 -2.77 5.11
CA ARG A 372 -19.68 -1.72 6.12
C ARG A 372 -19.52 -2.35 7.48
N GLN A 373 -18.40 -2.09 8.12
CA GLN A 373 -18.11 -2.50 9.49
C GLN A 373 -18.43 -1.36 10.43
N TYR A 374 -19.01 -1.67 11.58
CA TYR A 374 -19.32 -0.71 12.62
C TYR A 374 -18.92 -1.28 13.98
N ILE A 375 -18.29 -0.46 14.80
CA ILE A 375 -18.08 -0.72 16.21
C ILE A 375 -18.73 0.41 17.02
N TYR A 376 -19.34 0.08 18.11
CA TYR A 376 -19.91 1.08 19.02
C TYR A 376 -19.95 0.59 20.46
N ASP A 377 -19.79 1.52 21.40
CA ASP A 377 -19.97 1.32 22.82
C ASP A 377 -21.24 2.05 23.25
N SER A 378 -22.30 1.28 23.53
CA SER A 378 -23.60 1.81 23.96
C SER A 378 -23.62 2.25 25.42
N THR A 379 -22.59 1.93 26.21
CA THR A 379 -22.51 2.28 27.64
C THR A 379 -22.05 3.73 27.84
N ASN A 380 -21.48 4.38 26.81
CA ASN A 380 -21.05 5.77 26.83
C ASN A 380 -22.12 6.72 26.26
N MET A 381 -22.15 7.94 26.76
CA MET A 381 -23.03 9.00 26.28
C MET A 381 -22.26 10.30 26.06
N PRO A 382 -22.03 10.76 24.80
CA PRO A 382 -22.45 10.10 23.55
C PRO A 382 -21.68 8.80 23.32
N PRO A 383 -22.26 7.84 22.57
CA PRO A 383 -21.60 6.58 22.26
C PRO A 383 -20.30 6.81 21.50
N LEU A 384 -19.23 6.11 21.90
CA LEU A 384 -18.03 6.02 21.07
C LEU A 384 -18.29 5.03 19.93
N ALA A 385 -17.97 5.42 18.72
CA ALA A 385 -18.21 4.59 17.55
C ALA A 385 -17.17 4.86 16.46
N ASP A 386 -16.92 3.86 15.62
CA ASP A 386 -16.20 4.03 14.35
C ASP A 386 -16.79 3.11 13.27
N SER A 387 -16.50 3.42 12.02
CA SER A 387 -16.97 2.65 10.88
C SER A 387 -15.92 2.56 9.78
N LEU A 388 -15.94 1.44 9.06
CA LEU A 388 -15.08 1.20 7.91
C LEU A 388 -15.93 0.72 6.74
N VAL A 389 -15.73 1.31 5.57
CA VAL A 389 -16.40 0.91 4.33
C VAL A 389 -15.36 0.50 3.31
N TYR A 390 -15.50 -0.70 2.76
CA TYR A 390 -14.61 -1.24 1.74
C TYR A 390 -15.36 -2.19 0.80
N THR A 391 -14.69 -2.67 -0.25
CA THR A 391 -15.30 -3.54 -1.25
C THR A 391 -14.62 -4.90 -1.25
N GLN A 392 -15.40 -5.99 -1.08
CA GLN A 392 -14.97 -7.33 -1.45
C GLN A 392 -15.27 -7.53 -2.93
N GLY A 393 -14.23 -7.58 -3.74
CA GLY A 393 -14.33 -7.78 -5.18
C GLY A 393 -14.13 -9.24 -5.59
N PHE A 394 -14.96 -9.68 -6.54
CA PHE A 394 -14.80 -10.92 -7.29
C PHE A 394 -14.67 -10.51 -8.76
N TYR A 395 -13.43 -10.31 -9.19
CA TYR A 395 -13.13 -9.83 -10.53
C TYR A 395 -12.74 -10.99 -11.44
N ASN A 396 -12.27 -10.71 -12.65
CA ASN A 396 -11.80 -11.75 -13.59
C ASN A 396 -10.31 -12.13 -13.35
N TYR A 397 -9.76 -11.84 -12.20
CA TYR A 397 -8.38 -12.15 -11.82
C TYR A 397 -8.29 -12.72 -10.40
N PHE A 398 -7.19 -13.42 -10.13
CA PHE A 398 -6.81 -13.81 -8.77
C PHE A 398 -5.78 -12.83 -8.22
N ALA A 399 -5.93 -12.42 -6.97
CA ALA A 399 -4.98 -11.57 -6.26
C ALA A 399 -4.72 -12.09 -4.86
N TYR A 400 -3.44 -12.17 -4.48
CA TYR A 400 -3.02 -12.38 -3.10
C TYR A 400 -2.80 -11.05 -2.37
N ASP A 401 -2.42 -10.03 -3.13
CA ASP A 401 -2.12 -8.67 -2.68
C ASP A 401 -3.40 -7.85 -2.47
N ASP A 402 -3.33 -6.80 -1.65
CA ASP A 402 -4.42 -5.85 -1.44
C ASP A 402 -4.42 -4.66 -2.40
N GLY A 403 -3.39 -4.55 -3.24
CA GLY A 403 -3.23 -3.49 -4.23
C GLY A 403 -2.29 -2.36 -3.78
N ILE A 404 -1.75 -2.41 -2.56
CA ILE A 404 -0.79 -1.43 -2.03
C ILE A 404 0.59 -2.10 -1.97
N PRO A 405 1.59 -1.63 -2.71
CA PRO A 405 2.97 -2.11 -2.58
C PRO A 405 3.71 -1.31 -1.50
N GLU A 406 4.24 -1.95 -0.50
CA GLU A 406 5.19 -1.31 0.43
C GLU A 406 6.61 -1.38 -0.12
N LEU A 407 6.91 -2.40 -0.90
CA LEU A 407 8.25 -2.72 -1.38
C LEU A 407 8.24 -3.11 -2.85
N GLY A 408 9.42 -3.19 -3.44
CA GLY A 408 9.67 -3.80 -4.74
C GLY A 408 10.30 -5.19 -4.57
N PHE A 409 10.05 -6.08 -5.53
CA PHE A 409 10.60 -7.43 -5.55
C PHE A 409 11.25 -7.74 -6.89
N GLY A 410 12.41 -8.40 -6.85
CA GLY A 410 13.08 -8.89 -8.03
C GLY A 410 14.07 -10.00 -7.71
N VAL A 411 14.81 -10.48 -8.71
CA VAL A 411 15.82 -11.53 -8.56
C VAL A 411 17.15 -11.09 -9.18
N GLU A 412 18.26 -11.36 -8.48
CA GLU A 412 19.63 -11.13 -8.90
C GLU A 412 20.46 -12.40 -8.71
N PRO A 413 21.51 -12.63 -9.50
CA PRO A 413 21.85 -11.98 -10.76
C PRO A 413 20.93 -12.43 -11.89
N SER A 414 20.92 -11.64 -12.93
CA SER A 414 20.24 -11.87 -14.20
C SER A 414 21.31 -11.86 -15.29
N PRO A 415 21.16 -12.35 -16.51
CA PRO A 415 19.94 -12.79 -17.18
C PRO A 415 19.53 -14.24 -16.86
N GLY A 416 18.26 -14.52 -17.14
CA GLY A 416 17.68 -15.87 -16.95
C GLY A 416 17.11 -16.13 -15.54
N GLY A 417 17.34 -15.21 -14.59
CA GLY A 417 16.66 -15.24 -13.30
C GLY A 417 15.16 -15.12 -13.47
N ALA A 418 14.41 -15.89 -12.69
CA ALA A 418 12.96 -15.95 -12.81
C ALA A 418 12.29 -15.96 -11.43
N PHE A 419 11.08 -15.41 -11.39
CA PHE A 419 10.16 -15.63 -10.28
C PHE A 419 8.77 -16.00 -10.79
N ALA A 420 8.00 -16.71 -10.00
CA ALA A 420 6.67 -17.18 -10.34
C ALA A 420 5.77 -17.21 -9.11
N VAL A 421 4.48 -17.00 -9.32
CA VAL A 421 3.45 -17.10 -8.30
C VAL A 421 2.54 -18.27 -8.63
N LYS A 422 2.20 -19.07 -7.61
CA LYS A 422 1.32 -20.23 -7.68
C LYS A 422 -0.13 -19.83 -7.58
N PHE A 423 -0.97 -20.27 -8.51
CA PHE A 423 -2.42 -20.11 -8.49
C PHE A 423 -3.13 -21.44 -8.66
N GLU A 424 -4.39 -21.49 -8.27
CA GLU A 424 -5.23 -22.68 -8.35
C GLU A 424 -6.63 -22.33 -8.81
N LEU A 425 -7.07 -22.99 -9.87
CA LEU A 425 -8.41 -22.87 -10.43
C LEU A 425 -9.32 -23.93 -9.81
N ASN A 426 -10.51 -23.53 -9.34
CA ASN A 426 -11.52 -24.44 -8.80
C ASN A 426 -12.27 -25.20 -9.89
N GLU A 427 -12.21 -24.72 -11.14
CA GLU A 427 -12.78 -25.37 -12.31
C GLU A 427 -12.00 -25.01 -13.57
N LEU A 428 -12.31 -25.70 -14.69
CA LEU A 428 -11.68 -25.44 -15.97
C LEU A 428 -11.96 -24.02 -16.43
N ASP A 429 -10.91 -23.26 -16.73
CA ASP A 429 -11.04 -21.88 -17.24
C ASP A 429 -9.97 -21.55 -18.29
N THR A 430 -10.04 -20.32 -18.81
CA THR A 430 -9.16 -19.80 -19.85
C THR A 430 -8.33 -18.65 -19.30
N LEU A 431 -7.03 -18.86 -19.18
CA LEU A 431 -6.08 -17.79 -18.86
C LEU A 431 -5.84 -16.93 -20.11
N ARG A 432 -5.97 -15.61 -19.98
CA ARG A 432 -5.93 -14.64 -21.07
C ARG A 432 -4.77 -13.69 -21.04
N GLY A 433 -4.23 -13.45 -19.86
CA GLY A 433 -3.18 -12.49 -19.64
C GLY A 433 -2.85 -12.39 -18.17
N VAL A 434 -2.10 -11.37 -17.84
CA VAL A 434 -1.66 -11.09 -16.46
C VAL A 434 -1.58 -9.58 -16.24
N GLN A 435 -1.98 -9.15 -15.08
CA GLN A 435 -1.74 -7.80 -14.57
C GLN A 435 -0.50 -7.82 -13.67
N ILE A 436 0.41 -6.89 -13.88
CA ILE A 436 1.66 -6.76 -13.11
C ILE A 436 1.82 -5.30 -12.71
N LEU A 437 2.14 -5.07 -11.44
CA LEU A 437 2.51 -3.74 -10.96
C LEU A 437 4.03 -3.60 -11.04
N PHE A 438 4.52 -2.65 -11.82
CA PHE A 438 5.96 -2.39 -11.96
C PHE A 438 6.38 -1.17 -11.15
N ASN A 439 7.53 -1.26 -10.50
CA ASN A 439 8.17 -0.14 -9.85
C ASN A 439 8.69 0.87 -10.88
N HIS A 440 8.32 2.13 -10.76
CA HIS A 440 8.84 3.21 -11.60
C HIS A 440 10.15 3.74 -10.98
N THR A 441 11.22 3.02 -11.21
CA THR A 441 12.53 3.29 -10.59
C THR A 441 13.25 4.51 -11.18
N LEU A 442 14.25 5.00 -10.46
CA LEU A 442 15.05 6.16 -10.83
C LEU A 442 15.65 6.01 -12.25
N ASN A 443 15.56 7.07 -13.07
CA ASN A 443 16.08 7.13 -14.44
C ASN A 443 15.55 6.01 -15.37
N ASP A 444 14.31 5.55 -15.16
CA ASP A 444 13.69 4.45 -15.93
C ASP A 444 14.55 3.17 -15.96
N ALA A 445 15.38 2.94 -14.94
CA ALA A 445 16.30 1.81 -14.92
C ALA A 445 15.58 0.46 -14.94
N ASN A 446 14.31 0.41 -14.53
CA ASN A 446 13.45 -0.77 -14.63
C ASN A 446 12.89 -1.02 -16.05
N ASN A 447 13.15 -0.15 -17.02
CA ASN A 447 12.67 -0.30 -18.40
C ASN A 447 13.49 -1.35 -19.18
N GLN A 448 13.37 -2.60 -18.78
CA GLN A 448 14.14 -3.73 -19.30
C GLN A 448 13.23 -4.75 -19.98
N TYR A 449 13.78 -5.55 -20.91
CA TYR A 449 13.03 -6.65 -21.53
C TYR A 449 12.90 -7.83 -20.58
N PHE A 450 11.72 -8.45 -20.63
CA PHE A 450 11.40 -9.68 -19.89
C PHE A 450 10.42 -10.54 -20.68
N ASP A 451 10.31 -11.81 -20.27
CA ASP A 451 9.29 -12.74 -20.75
C ASP A 451 8.28 -13.03 -19.64
N ILE A 452 7.02 -13.09 -20.00
CA ILE A 452 5.97 -13.63 -19.13
C ILE A 452 5.82 -15.10 -19.46
N VAL A 453 5.88 -15.95 -18.44
CA VAL A 453 5.84 -17.41 -18.63
C VAL A 453 4.79 -18.04 -17.74
N VAL A 454 4.10 -19.04 -18.27
CA VAL A 454 3.16 -19.90 -17.55
C VAL A 454 3.72 -21.31 -17.50
N TRP A 455 3.76 -21.90 -16.29
CA TRP A 455 4.27 -23.27 -16.06
C TRP A 455 3.18 -24.18 -15.51
N ARG A 456 3.32 -25.49 -15.82
CA ARG A 456 2.54 -26.56 -15.17
C ARG A 456 3.04 -26.77 -13.74
N ASP A 457 2.18 -27.37 -12.92
CA ASP A 457 2.63 -27.92 -11.63
C ASP A 457 3.49 -29.17 -11.83
N ASN A 458 4.60 -29.19 -11.13
CA ASN A 458 5.47 -30.37 -10.97
C ASN A 458 5.75 -30.57 -9.49
N ASN A 459 4.87 -31.36 -8.84
CA ASN A 459 4.98 -31.69 -7.41
C ASN A 459 5.10 -30.44 -6.50
N GLY A 460 4.25 -29.44 -6.73
CA GLY A 460 4.17 -28.23 -5.94
C GLY A 460 5.17 -27.13 -6.32
N ARG A 461 5.85 -27.26 -7.46
CA ARG A 461 6.80 -26.28 -8.02
C ARG A 461 6.53 -26.05 -9.50
N PRO A 462 6.97 -24.91 -10.08
CA PRO A 462 6.91 -24.72 -11.52
C PRO A 462 7.67 -25.83 -12.25
N GLY A 463 7.04 -26.41 -13.27
CA GLY A 463 7.58 -27.48 -14.11
C GLY A 463 7.72 -27.04 -15.57
N ASP A 464 7.15 -27.81 -16.51
CA ASP A 464 7.22 -27.52 -17.94
C ASP A 464 6.50 -26.22 -18.30
N GLU A 465 7.08 -25.48 -19.23
CA GLU A 465 6.44 -24.28 -19.79
C GLU A 465 5.20 -24.66 -20.61
N LEU A 466 4.10 -23.97 -20.31
CA LEU A 466 2.86 -24.06 -21.09
C LEU A 466 2.77 -22.97 -22.15
N TYR A 467 3.31 -21.78 -21.82
CA TYR A 467 3.21 -20.60 -22.62
C TYR A 467 4.32 -19.60 -22.25
N ARG A 468 4.77 -18.86 -23.27
CA ARG A 468 5.72 -17.75 -23.13
C ARG A 468 5.31 -16.59 -24.00
N LEU A 469 5.19 -15.41 -23.42
CA LEU A 469 5.03 -14.12 -24.09
C LEU A 469 6.34 -13.35 -23.98
N SER A 470 7.13 -13.35 -25.05
CA SER A 470 8.49 -12.84 -25.03
C SER A 470 8.59 -11.36 -25.32
N ASN A 471 9.73 -10.77 -24.89
CA ASN A 471 10.14 -9.41 -25.26
C ASN A 471 9.14 -8.33 -24.82
N ARG A 472 8.60 -8.44 -23.62
CA ARG A 472 7.79 -7.39 -23.01
C ARG A 472 8.67 -6.38 -22.28
N LYS A 473 8.14 -5.19 -22.04
CA LYS A 473 8.72 -4.14 -21.20
C LYS A 473 7.71 -3.71 -20.15
N PRO A 474 8.15 -3.19 -19.00
CA PRO A 474 7.26 -2.56 -18.04
C PRO A 474 6.44 -1.44 -18.69
N ILE A 475 5.19 -1.31 -18.27
CA ILE A 475 4.27 -0.25 -18.64
C ILE A 475 3.88 0.46 -17.36
N TRP A 476 3.95 1.79 -17.35
CA TRP A 476 3.53 2.64 -16.25
C TRP A 476 2.42 3.58 -16.68
N ASP A 477 1.66 4.01 -15.70
CA ASP A 477 0.58 4.97 -15.83
C ASP A 477 0.76 6.04 -14.73
N ASP A 478 0.25 7.25 -14.93
CA ASP A 478 0.29 8.33 -13.94
C ASP A 478 -0.79 8.17 -12.83
N GLN A 479 -1.35 6.98 -12.68
CA GLN A 479 -2.27 6.62 -11.62
C GLN A 479 -1.55 5.80 -10.55
N ILE A 480 -1.85 6.10 -9.28
CA ILE A 480 -1.25 5.37 -8.17
C ILE A 480 -1.59 3.87 -8.24
N TYR A 481 -0.58 3.03 -8.13
CA TYR A 481 -0.68 1.57 -8.04
C TYR A 481 -1.49 0.91 -9.14
N LYS A 482 -1.44 1.47 -10.36
CA LYS A 482 -2.13 0.89 -11.51
C LYS A 482 -1.33 -0.26 -12.10
N PHE A 483 -1.96 -1.42 -12.14
CA PHE A 483 -1.40 -2.62 -12.76
C PHE A 483 -1.42 -2.50 -14.29
N ALA A 484 -0.29 -2.83 -14.92
CA ALA A 484 -0.20 -2.98 -16.37
C ALA A 484 -0.75 -4.34 -16.79
N TYR A 485 -1.62 -4.36 -17.80
CA TYR A 485 -2.17 -5.59 -18.35
C TYR A 485 -1.38 -6.07 -19.56
N TYR A 486 -0.97 -7.33 -19.53
CA TYR A 486 -0.31 -8.02 -20.63
C TYR A 486 -1.22 -9.11 -21.17
N GLN A 487 -1.85 -8.83 -22.31
CA GLN A 487 -2.72 -9.77 -22.99
C GLN A 487 -1.90 -10.86 -23.67
N PHE A 488 -2.37 -12.10 -23.61
CA PHE A 488 -1.77 -13.23 -24.31
C PHE A 488 -2.26 -13.29 -25.77
N ASP A 489 -1.39 -13.65 -26.69
CA ASP A 489 -1.69 -13.81 -28.11
C ASP A 489 -2.57 -15.05 -28.40
N ARG A 490 -2.69 -15.95 -27.44
CA ARG A 490 -3.59 -17.11 -27.48
C ARG A 490 -4.21 -17.40 -26.14
N ARG A 491 -5.36 -18.05 -26.17
CA ARG A 491 -6.09 -18.52 -24.99
C ARG A 491 -5.46 -19.79 -24.45
N ILE A 492 -5.22 -19.89 -23.15
CA ILE A 492 -4.62 -21.04 -22.48
C ILE A 492 -5.66 -21.67 -21.56
N ARG A 493 -6.17 -22.85 -21.95
CA ARG A 493 -7.12 -23.59 -21.11
C ARG A 493 -6.36 -24.30 -19.99
N LEU A 494 -6.75 -24.02 -18.75
CA LEU A 494 -6.12 -24.52 -17.52
C LEU A 494 -7.17 -25.07 -16.57
N ASN A 495 -6.73 -26.01 -15.72
CA ASN A 495 -7.48 -26.54 -14.59
C ASN A 495 -6.52 -26.86 -13.44
N GLY A 496 -6.95 -26.65 -12.21
CA GLY A 496 -6.12 -26.89 -11.02
C GLY A 496 -4.93 -25.93 -10.91
N VAL A 497 -3.80 -26.45 -10.46
CA VAL A 497 -2.61 -25.64 -10.13
C VAL A 497 -1.81 -25.26 -11.39
N PHE A 498 -1.41 -24.01 -11.46
CA PHE A 498 -0.45 -23.47 -12.43
C PHE A 498 0.39 -22.37 -11.77
N TYR A 499 1.47 -22.01 -12.47
CA TYR A 499 2.36 -20.91 -12.06
C TYR A 499 2.45 -19.90 -13.19
N ILE A 500 2.55 -18.62 -12.83
CA ILE A 500 2.78 -17.55 -13.79
C ILE A 500 3.78 -16.56 -13.20
N GLY A 501 4.67 -16.05 -14.04
CA GLY A 501 5.72 -15.15 -13.56
C GLY A 501 6.55 -14.59 -14.68
N ILE A 502 7.73 -14.13 -14.32
CA ILE A 502 8.65 -13.38 -15.17
C ILE A 502 9.98 -14.12 -15.28
N VAL A 503 10.56 -14.12 -16.48
CA VAL A 503 11.96 -14.47 -16.76
C VAL A 503 12.67 -13.21 -17.25
N GLN A 504 13.71 -12.78 -16.54
CA GLN A 504 14.51 -11.60 -16.88
C GLN A 504 15.44 -11.90 -18.05
N GLN A 505 15.54 -10.98 -19.02
CA GLN A 505 16.46 -11.10 -20.15
C GLN A 505 17.75 -10.31 -19.93
N GLY A 506 17.66 -9.19 -19.23
CA GLY A 506 18.77 -8.29 -18.93
C GLY A 506 19.59 -8.70 -17.70
N SER A 507 20.65 -7.96 -17.45
CA SER A 507 21.50 -8.11 -16.24
C SER A 507 21.11 -7.18 -15.10
N GLY A 508 20.14 -6.29 -15.28
CA GLY A 508 19.61 -5.43 -14.25
C GLY A 508 18.48 -6.13 -13.47
N LEU A 509 18.24 -5.67 -12.26
CA LEU A 509 17.10 -6.09 -11.46
C LEU A 509 15.80 -5.61 -12.12
N LEU A 510 14.90 -6.52 -12.46
CA LEU A 510 13.54 -6.15 -12.85
C LEU A 510 12.67 -6.14 -11.60
N ASN A 511 12.10 -4.99 -11.29
CA ASN A 511 11.48 -4.70 -10.02
C ASN A 511 9.95 -4.59 -10.17
N VAL A 512 9.21 -5.45 -9.48
CA VAL A 512 7.74 -5.46 -9.43
C VAL A 512 7.24 -5.12 -8.04
N GLY A 513 5.99 -4.71 -7.91
CA GLY A 513 5.38 -4.45 -6.61
C GLY A 513 5.38 -5.67 -5.70
N PHE A 514 5.57 -5.43 -4.41
CA PHE A 514 5.55 -6.42 -3.35
C PHE A 514 4.75 -5.90 -2.16
N ASP A 515 3.66 -6.56 -1.88
CA ASP A 515 2.80 -6.30 -0.73
C ASP A 515 3.37 -7.02 0.49
N ALA A 516 4.00 -6.28 1.39
CA ALA A 516 4.62 -6.79 2.61
C ALA A 516 3.61 -6.96 3.76
N SER A 517 2.41 -6.38 3.63
CA SER A 517 1.35 -6.45 4.63
C SER A 517 0.59 -7.78 4.58
N ASN A 518 0.59 -8.48 3.43
CA ASN A 518 -0.08 -9.75 3.20
C ASN A 518 0.91 -10.88 2.90
N ASP A 519 1.32 -11.64 3.91
CA ASP A 519 2.31 -12.73 3.76
C ASP A 519 1.72 -13.96 3.07
N ASN A 520 2.07 -14.12 1.80
CA ASN A 520 1.74 -15.26 0.95
C ASN A 520 3.00 -15.90 0.33
N LYS A 521 4.14 -15.83 1.01
CA LYS A 521 5.44 -16.35 0.52
C LYS A 521 5.39 -17.81 0.09
N GLN A 522 4.49 -18.62 0.68
CA GLN A 522 4.30 -20.03 0.33
C GLN A 522 3.84 -20.23 -1.13
N TYR A 523 3.35 -19.18 -1.79
CA TYR A 523 2.95 -19.20 -3.19
C TYR A 523 3.96 -18.52 -4.12
N ASN A 524 5.01 -17.90 -3.58
CA ASN A 524 6.06 -17.24 -4.34
C ASN A 524 7.26 -18.18 -4.56
N PHE A 525 7.75 -18.26 -5.79
CA PHE A 525 8.86 -19.12 -6.19
C PHE A 525 9.90 -18.31 -6.97
N ILE A 526 11.18 -18.64 -6.78
CA ILE A 526 12.31 -18.06 -7.50
C ILE A 526 13.15 -19.15 -8.17
N ASN A 527 13.76 -18.80 -9.31
CA ASN A 527 14.73 -19.63 -10.00
C ASN A 527 15.90 -18.77 -10.46
N VAL A 528 16.96 -18.77 -9.70
CA VAL A 528 18.18 -18.00 -9.94
C VAL A 528 19.42 -18.88 -10.12
N THR A 529 19.29 -20.17 -9.79
CA THR A 529 20.37 -21.17 -9.86
C THR A 529 20.07 -22.33 -10.81
N GLY A 530 19.00 -22.21 -11.64
CA GLY A 530 18.53 -23.27 -12.52
C GLY A 530 17.54 -24.25 -11.88
N SER A 531 17.18 -24.01 -10.60
CA SER A 531 16.16 -24.80 -9.88
C SER A 531 15.18 -23.89 -9.15
N TRP A 532 13.90 -24.26 -9.16
CA TRP A 532 12.86 -23.53 -8.45
C TRP A 532 12.93 -23.74 -6.94
N GLN A 533 12.90 -22.66 -6.21
CA GLN A 533 12.86 -22.61 -4.74
C GLN A 533 11.70 -21.73 -4.30
N GLN A 534 11.14 -22.02 -3.14
CA GLN A 534 10.14 -21.14 -2.52
C GLN A 534 10.83 -19.87 -2.02
N SER A 535 10.18 -18.72 -2.16
CA SER A 535 10.67 -17.44 -1.63
C SER A 535 10.85 -17.48 -0.11
N SER A 536 11.88 -16.81 0.39
CA SER A 536 12.11 -16.58 1.82
C SER A 536 11.48 -15.28 2.32
N LYS A 537 11.05 -14.38 1.40
CA LYS A 537 10.52 -13.07 1.73
C LYS A 537 9.05 -13.16 2.11
N ASN A 538 8.70 -12.61 3.27
CA ASN A 538 7.31 -12.50 3.72
C ASN A 538 6.60 -11.44 2.88
N GLY A 539 5.50 -11.81 2.22
CA GLY A 539 4.70 -10.93 1.41
C GLY A 539 4.16 -11.58 0.14
N SER A 540 3.53 -10.77 -0.71
CA SER A 540 2.88 -11.18 -1.95
C SER A 540 3.48 -10.45 -3.14
N ILE A 541 3.96 -11.18 -4.16
CA ILE A 541 4.38 -10.58 -5.43
C ILE A 541 3.13 -10.10 -6.16
N MET A 542 3.11 -8.83 -6.57
CA MET A 542 1.94 -8.17 -7.16
C MET A 542 1.79 -8.51 -8.65
N LEU A 543 1.30 -9.73 -8.86
CA LEU A 543 1.06 -10.34 -10.16
C LEU A 543 -0.29 -11.06 -10.12
N ARG A 544 -1.21 -10.70 -11.02
CA ARG A 544 -2.62 -11.13 -11.01
C ARG A 544 -2.99 -11.80 -12.34
N PRO A 545 -3.14 -13.13 -12.42
CA PRO A 545 -3.58 -13.82 -13.64
C PRO A 545 -5.03 -13.49 -13.94
N VAL A 546 -5.31 -13.15 -15.20
CA VAL A 546 -6.63 -12.80 -15.72
C VAL A 546 -7.23 -13.99 -16.47
N VAL A 547 -8.42 -14.43 -16.04
CA VAL A 547 -9.11 -15.60 -16.60
C VAL A 547 -10.52 -15.26 -17.11
N GLY A 548 -11.20 -16.23 -17.71
CA GLY A 548 -12.59 -16.11 -18.13
C GLY A 548 -12.80 -15.96 -19.64
N ALA A 549 -14.08 -15.97 -20.04
CA ALA A 549 -14.48 -15.94 -21.45
C ALA A 549 -14.50 -14.53 -22.05
N ASN A 550 -14.75 -13.50 -21.26
CA ASN A 550 -14.94 -12.12 -21.70
C ASN A 550 -13.85 -11.15 -21.21
N TYR A 551 -13.69 -10.05 -21.95
CA TYR A 551 -12.71 -8.98 -21.69
C TYR A 551 -13.18 -8.00 -20.60
N TYR A 552 -13.34 -8.43 -19.35
CA TYR A 552 -13.57 -7.46 -18.29
C TYR A 552 -12.38 -7.45 -17.34
N ILE A 553 -11.51 -6.50 -17.52
CA ILE A 553 -10.38 -6.23 -16.65
C ILE A 553 -10.77 -5.06 -15.75
N GLY A 554 -11.46 -5.35 -14.66
CA GLY A 554 -11.84 -4.31 -13.71
C GLY A 554 -12.60 -3.12 -14.32
N LEU A 555 -12.64 -2.00 -13.63
CA LEU A 555 -13.24 -0.74 -14.08
C LEU A 555 -12.25 0.16 -14.88
N ASP A 556 -11.19 -0.40 -15.46
CA ASP A 556 -10.19 0.41 -16.16
C ASP A 556 -10.57 0.69 -17.61
N GLU A 557 -10.20 1.88 -18.09
CA GLU A 557 -10.32 2.22 -19.51
C GLU A 557 -9.22 1.51 -20.30
N ILE A 558 -9.59 0.96 -21.45
CA ILE A 558 -8.67 0.28 -22.38
C ILE A 558 -8.73 1.00 -23.72
N GLY A 559 -7.58 1.23 -24.36
CA GLY A 559 -7.46 1.69 -25.73
C GLY A 559 -6.96 3.12 -25.89
N ASP A 560 -6.97 3.60 -27.13
CA ASP A 560 -6.34 4.83 -27.58
C ASP A 560 -6.78 6.06 -26.78
N ASN A 561 -5.79 6.88 -26.39
CA ASN A 561 -5.98 8.18 -25.74
C ASN A 561 -6.75 9.20 -26.61
N ASN A 562 -6.98 8.91 -27.88
CA ASN A 562 -7.72 9.76 -28.81
C ASN A 562 -9.25 9.65 -28.66
N THR A 563 -9.77 8.55 -28.10
CA THR A 563 -11.21 8.39 -27.88
C THR A 563 -11.67 9.16 -26.66
N VAL A 564 -12.53 10.13 -26.85
CA VAL A 564 -13.09 10.97 -25.77
C VAL A 564 -14.62 10.82 -25.74
N VAL A 565 -15.18 10.71 -24.53
CA VAL A 565 -16.63 10.65 -24.28
C VAL A 565 -17.08 11.83 -23.42
N TYR A 566 -18.12 12.55 -23.88
CA TYR A 566 -18.62 13.73 -23.18
C TYR A 566 -20.11 13.99 -23.48
N PRO A 567 -20.83 14.73 -22.60
CA PRO A 567 -20.41 15.12 -21.26
C PRO A 567 -20.30 13.91 -20.33
N ASN A 568 -19.42 13.99 -19.33
CA ASN A 568 -19.32 13.00 -18.29
C ASN A 568 -19.27 13.73 -16.91
N PRO A 569 -20.34 13.68 -16.10
CA PRO A 569 -21.57 12.90 -16.25
C PRO A 569 -22.48 13.31 -17.42
N ALA A 570 -23.14 12.31 -18.01
CA ALA A 570 -24.16 12.49 -19.04
C ALA A 570 -25.58 12.42 -18.43
N SER A 571 -26.53 13.21 -18.97
CA SER A 571 -27.94 13.16 -18.52
C SER A 571 -28.88 12.51 -19.55
N SER A 572 -28.65 12.76 -20.83
CA SER A 572 -29.50 12.28 -21.91
C SER A 572 -28.71 11.75 -23.12
N THR A 573 -27.66 12.42 -23.52
CA THR A 573 -26.83 12.08 -24.68
C THR A 573 -25.36 12.02 -24.26
N LEU A 574 -24.63 11.02 -24.76
CA LEU A 574 -23.20 10.87 -24.64
C LEU A 574 -22.59 10.95 -26.02
N HIS A 575 -21.69 11.90 -26.26
CA HIS A 575 -20.93 12.04 -27.49
C HIS A 575 -19.64 11.24 -27.43
N ILE A 576 -19.23 10.70 -28.55
CA ILE A 576 -18.03 9.85 -28.68
C ILE A 576 -17.22 10.41 -29.86
N THR A 577 -15.96 10.74 -29.61
CA THR A 577 -15.03 11.23 -30.63
C THR A 577 -13.75 10.40 -30.66
N GLY A 578 -13.02 10.42 -31.78
CA GLY A 578 -11.76 9.69 -31.93
C GLY A 578 -11.93 8.21 -32.22
N ILE A 579 -13.04 7.80 -32.84
CA ILE A 579 -13.27 6.44 -33.31
C ILE A 579 -13.58 6.42 -34.79
N ASP A 580 -13.24 5.31 -35.47
CA ASP A 580 -13.46 5.12 -36.90
C ASP A 580 -14.89 4.70 -37.20
N ARG A 581 -15.35 5.05 -38.43
CA ARG A 581 -16.64 4.61 -38.94
C ARG A 581 -16.63 3.09 -39.16
N GLY A 582 -17.61 2.40 -38.62
CA GLY A 582 -17.71 0.94 -38.70
C GLY A 582 -17.56 0.24 -37.35
N SER A 583 -17.09 0.97 -36.32
CA SER A 583 -17.01 0.44 -34.97
C SER A 583 -18.38 0.04 -34.40
N SER A 584 -18.43 -1.02 -33.62
CA SER A 584 -19.61 -1.40 -32.84
C SER A 584 -19.49 -0.84 -31.40
N ILE A 585 -20.61 -0.37 -30.85
CA ILE A 585 -20.67 0.23 -29.52
C ILE A 585 -21.57 -0.62 -28.63
N THR A 586 -21.05 -1.04 -27.48
CA THR A 586 -21.80 -1.74 -26.44
C THR A 586 -21.62 -1.07 -25.10
N VAL A 587 -22.71 -0.81 -24.39
CA VAL A 587 -22.69 -0.24 -23.05
C VAL A 587 -23.01 -1.32 -22.04
N TYR A 588 -22.19 -1.37 -21.00
CA TYR A 588 -22.36 -2.28 -19.88
C TYR A 588 -22.52 -1.48 -18.58
N ASP A 589 -23.35 -2.00 -17.68
CA ASP A 589 -23.33 -1.52 -16.30
C ASP A 589 -22.10 -2.08 -15.56
N ILE A 590 -21.86 -1.59 -14.35
CA ILE A 590 -20.68 -1.98 -13.55
C ILE A 590 -20.69 -3.46 -13.13
N THR A 591 -21.81 -4.18 -13.32
CA THR A 591 -21.89 -5.63 -13.11
C THR A 591 -21.48 -6.44 -14.34
N GLY A 592 -21.16 -5.76 -15.44
CA GLY A 592 -20.84 -6.39 -16.73
C GLY A 592 -22.07 -6.79 -17.54
N ARG A 593 -23.29 -6.41 -17.11
CA ARG A 593 -24.49 -6.66 -17.88
C ARG A 593 -24.58 -5.67 -19.03
N GLN A 594 -24.75 -6.18 -20.24
CA GLN A 594 -25.02 -5.38 -21.41
C GLN A 594 -26.37 -4.67 -21.28
N VAL A 595 -26.34 -3.33 -21.29
CA VAL A 595 -27.54 -2.49 -21.17
C VAL A 595 -27.94 -1.83 -22.47
N MET A 596 -27.00 -1.72 -23.42
CA MET A 596 -27.25 -1.16 -24.73
C MET A 596 -26.23 -1.68 -25.77
N THR A 597 -26.67 -1.82 -27.03
CA THR A 597 -25.79 -2.04 -28.17
C THR A 597 -26.25 -1.14 -29.31
N ASN A 598 -25.31 -0.50 -29.99
CA ASN A 598 -25.53 0.29 -31.20
C ASN A 598 -24.45 -0.05 -32.24
N SER A 599 -24.83 -0.02 -33.54
CA SER A 599 -23.85 0.22 -34.58
C SER A 599 -23.28 1.64 -34.41
N PHE A 600 -22.12 1.89 -35.00
CA PHE A 600 -21.41 3.17 -34.91
C PHE A 600 -22.34 4.40 -34.86
N ALA A 601 -22.13 5.25 -33.88
CA ALA A 601 -22.75 6.56 -33.73
C ALA A 601 -21.79 7.51 -32.99
N ASP A 602 -21.67 8.75 -33.46
CA ASP A 602 -20.93 9.82 -32.81
C ASP A 602 -21.61 10.26 -31.50
N GLU A 603 -22.84 9.83 -31.28
CA GLU A 603 -23.63 10.07 -30.09
C GLU A 603 -24.57 8.91 -29.77
N ILE A 604 -24.78 8.64 -28.49
CA ILE A 604 -25.69 7.62 -27.99
C ILE A 604 -26.65 8.21 -26.97
N ASN A 605 -27.93 7.79 -27.05
CA ASN A 605 -28.93 8.22 -26.08
C ASN A 605 -28.88 7.35 -24.83
N VAL A 606 -28.50 7.98 -23.72
CA VAL A 606 -28.37 7.36 -22.39
C VAL A 606 -29.49 7.76 -21.43
N SER A 607 -30.53 8.48 -21.92
CA SER A 607 -31.63 8.96 -21.07
C SER A 607 -32.46 7.86 -20.39
N HIS A 608 -32.42 6.64 -20.94
CA HIS A 608 -33.11 5.47 -20.37
C HIS A 608 -32.29 4.75 -19.30
N LEU A 609 -30.99 5.02 -19.20
CA LEU A 609 -30.12 4.45 -18.18
C LEU A 609 -30.40 5.13 -16.82
N ARG A 610 -30.24 4.39 -15.73
CA ARG A 610 -30.33 4.91 -14.37
C ARG A 610 -29.07 5.69 -14.01
N ASP A 611 -29.14 6.51 -12.97
CA ASP A 611 -27.94 7.15 -12.41
C ASP A 611 -26.95 6.07 -11.98
N GLY A 612 -25.69 6.21 -12.41
CA GLY A 612 -24.65 5.22 -12.14
C GLY A 612 -23.46 5.31 -13.09
N LEU A 613 -22.44 4.50 -12.80
CA LEU A 613 -21.26 4.33 -13.65
C LEU A 613 -21.50 3.24 -14.70
N TYR A 614 -21.05 3.49 -15.92
CA TYR A 614 -21.18 2.59 -17.06
C TYR A 614 -19.84 2.46 -17.79
N LEU A 615 -19.68 1.33 -18.47
CA LEU A 615 -18.57 1.05 -19.37
C LEU A 615 -19.07 1.09 -20.81
N LEU A 616 -18.42 1.89 -21.63
CA LEU A 616 -18.60 1.97 -23.06
C LEU A 616 -17.52 1.11 -23.74
N ASN A 617 -17.91 0.02 -24.36
CA ASN A 617 -17.03 -0.82 -25.15
C ASN A 617 -17.24 -0.49 -26.63
N ILE A 618 -16.18 -0.12 -27.30
CA ILE A 618 -16.14 0.21 -28.71
C ILE A 618 -15.22 -0.82 -29.38
N THR A 619 -15.73 -1.60 -30.34
CA THR A 619 -14.91 -2.52 -31.12
C THR A 619 -14.77 -1.97 -32.53
N THR A 620 -13.53 -1.69 -32.95
CA THR A 620 -13.23 -1.18 -34.30
C THR A 620 -13.40 -2.27 -35.37
N ASP A 621 -13.45 -1.89 -36.63
CA ASP A 621 -13.50 -2.84 -37.78
C ASP A 621 -12.26 -3.75 -37.82
N GLU A 622 -11.13 -3.31 -37.30
CA GLU A 622 -9.90 -4.08 -37.22
C GLU A 622 -9.86 -5.02 -35.99
N GLY A 623 -10.95 -4.99 -35.19
CA GLY A 623 -11.09 -5.83 -33.99
C GLY A 623 -10.38 -5.27 -32.74
N GLU A 624 -9.90 -4.06 -32.79
CA GLU A 624 -9.38 -3.36 -31.59
C GLU A 624 -10.55 -2.99 -30.68
N VAL A 625 -10.30 -3.06 -29.36
CA VAL A 625 -11.29 -2.76 -28.33
C VAL A 625 -10.87 -1.55 -27.55
N VAL A 626 -11.74 -0.54 -27.49
CA VAL A 626 -11.59 0.65 -26.67
C VAL A 626 -12.67 0.63 -25.59
N ILE A 627 -12.28 0.78 -24.32
CA ILE A 627 -13.21 0.85 -23.19
C ILE A 627 -13.07 2.20 -22.50
N LYS A 628 -14.20 2.92 -22.40
CA LYS A 628 -14.28 4.20 -21.70
C LYS A 628 -15.34 4.16 -20.60
N LYS A 629 -15.08 4.90 -19.52
CA LYS A 629 -16.03 5.06 -18.41
C LYS A 629 -16.86 6.31 -18.61
N PHE A 630 -18.14 6.21 -18.31
CA PHE A 630 -18.97 7.41 -18.19
C PHE A 630 -20.01 7.24 -17.08
N MET A 631 -20.37 8.35 -16.48
CA MET A 631 -21.37 8.41 -15.43
C MET A 631 -22.68 8.98 -16.03
N VAL A 632 -23.81 8.37 -15.68
CA VAL A 632 -25.13 8.94 -15.93
C VAL A 632 -25.61 9.60 -14.63
N ARG A 633 -26.04 10.87 -14.72
CA ARG A 633 -26.65 11.60 -13.64
C ARG A 633 -27.78 12.48 -14.19
N LYS A 634 -29.00 12.23 -13.72
CA LYS A 634 -30.23 12.96 -14.09
C LYS A 634 -30.52 14.11 -13.14
#